data_1959e0e64115fd540e7d19063b973ba7
#
_entry.id   1959e0e64115fd540e7d19063b973ba7
#
_cell.length_a   1.000
_cell.length_b   1.000
_cell.length_c   1.000
_cell.angle_alpha   90.00
_cell.angle_beta   90.00
_cell.angle_gamma   90.00
#
_symmetry.space_group_name_H-M   'P 1'
#
loop_
_entity.id
_entity.type
_entity.pdbx_description
1 polymer ?
#
loop_
_entity_poly.entity_id
_entity_poly.type
_entity_poly.pdbx_seq_one_letter_code
_entity_poly.pdbx_strand_id
1 'polypeptide(L)'
;MNYDDPITCLKGIGEKTAALYEKLGIVTIGELMRYYPRSYERFEPPVTIRAAAVMDFAAVRVVICSYPTIKRVHNLSIINTKVRDEEGSELRVTWFQTTYLASVLRPGGWYVLRGKLSGNGKSRTLDQPQVYALDAYEQLQKSLQPVYALTAKITSKSISKAVAAAYDAGVKQKATIPEKVLSQYNLLPEDKAGYLMHFPKDEVQLTHARKTIAFGEFYHFLLGVNQMKKRLLQEKNHFALTRREEVTNLIKQLPYDLTGAQLRTIEEITQDMTGDHMMSRLLQGDVGSGKTIVAFLSMYQAALCHYQSALMAPTEVLASQHYQSFTELSERYHLNLSIVLLTGSMLAGQKKEALRQIREHEADIVIGTHAVIQEKVEFDDLALVITDEQHRFGVAQRDALSKKGHTPHVLVMSATPIPRSLAMILYGDLDISIMDELPAKRLPIKNCVVNISYRPKAWDFIIKQVQAGHQAYVICPMVEESETSQGADVVSYTEQLREALPSYISIEYLHGKMKAKEKDDIMAHFAKNETQVLVSTTVIEVGINVPNATVILIEDAQRFGLAQLHQLRGRVGRGDAQSYCIMIDTSGKEESAKRLEVLNHSNDGFAIANEDLKLRGPGDFFGIRQSGEIAFAVADIYQDAQLLKWAKEAADSAQVMAAVETHSI
;
A
#
# COMPACT_ATOMS: atom_id res chain seq x y z
N MET A 1 -10.44 -29.38 26.42
CA MET A 1 -9.52 -28.64 25.58
C MET A 1 -9.94 -27.19 25.55
N ASN A 2 -8.99 -26.28 25.65
CA ASN A 2 -9.23 -24.85 25.65
C ASN A 2 -8.65 -24.21 24.40
N TYR A 3 -9.09 -22.98 24.11
CA TYR A 3 -8.67 -22.21 22.97
C TYR A 3 -7.14 -21.93 22.93
N ASP A 4 -6.52 -21.73 24.11
CA ASP A 4 -5.11 -21.43 24.23
C ASP A 4 -4.21 -22.67 24.39
N ASP A 5 -4.80 -23.88 24.39
CA ASP A 5 -4.04 -25.14 24.48
C ASP A 5 -3.18 -25.35 23.23
N PRO A 6 -1.99 -26.00 23.37
CA PRO A 6 -1.15 -26.37 22.23
C PRO A 6 -1.89 -27.28 21.24
N ILE A 7 -1.59 -27.13 19.96
CA ILE A 7 -2.21 -27.92 18.87
C ILE A 7 -1.97 -29.42 19.02
N THR A 8 -0.92 -29.83 19.75
CA THR A 8 -0.60 -31.24 20.06
C THR A 8 -1.66 -31.94 20.91
N CYS A 9 -2.56 -31.18 21.56
CA CYS A 9 -3.69 -31.75 22.30
C CYS A 9 -4.75 -32.36 21.36
N LEU A 10 -4.75 -31.98 20.07
CA LEU A 10 -5.68 -32.52 19.07
C LEU A 10 -5.26 -33.95 18.66
N LYS A 11 -6.20 -34.89 18.63
CA LYS A 11 -5.97 -36.27 18.21
C LYS A 11 -5.40 -36.32 16.78
N GLY A 12 -4.23 -36.94 16.65
CA GLY A 12 -3.54 -37.14 15.37
C GLY A 12 -2.49 -36.06 15.04
N ILE A 13 -2.24 -35.10 15.93
CA ILE A 13 -1.18 -34.12 15.81
C ILE A 13 -0.11 -34.37 16.86
N GLY A 14 0.94 -35.10 16.49
CA GLY A 14 2.14 -35.30 17.32
C GLY A 14 3.18 -34.20 17.04
N GLU A 15 4.27 -34.16 17.82
CA GLU A 15 5.33 -33.13 17.73
C GLU A 15 5.86 -32.90 16.32
N LYS A 16 6.09 -33.96 15.52
CA LYS A 16 6.57 -33.83 14.14
C LYS A 16 5.57 -33.10 13.23
N THR A 17 4.27 -33.32 13.47
CA THR A 17 3.22 -32.66 12.71
C THR A 17 3.02 -31.22 13.21
N ALA A 18 3.09 -30.99 14.53
CA ALA A 18 3.04 -29.66 15.13
C ALA A 18 4.14 -28.74 14.61
N ALA A 19 5.38 -29.25 14.46
CA ALA A 19 6.48 -28.47 13.84
C ALA A 19 6.23 -28.07 12.38
N LEU A 20 5.33 -28.77 11.67
CA LEU A 20 4.90 -28.33 10.34
C LEU A 20 3.83 -27.23 10.41
N TYR A 21 2.92 -27.29 11.38
CA TYR A 21 1.93 -26.25 11.65
C TYR A 21 2.58 -24.97 12.17
N GLU A 22 3.63 -25.06 12.98
CA GLU A 22 4.42 -23.92 13.46
C GLU A 22 4.99 -23.09 12.30
N LYS A 23 5.40 -23.73 11.19
CA LYS A 23 5.82 -23.03 9.96
C LYS A 23 4.71 -22.21 9.29
N LEU A 24 3.46 -22.50 9.63
CA LEU A 24 2.27 -21.73 9.22
C LEU A 24 1.87 -20.67 10.25
N GLY A 25 2.64 -20.53 11.35
CA GLY A 25 2.30 -19.66 12.47
C GLY A 25 1.21 -20.23 13.37
N ILE A 26 1.01 -21.57 13.37
CA ILE A 26 -0.04 -22.26 14.13
C ILE A 26 0.62 -23.09 15.24
N VAL A 27 0.50 -22.63 16.48
CA VAL A 27 1.04 -23.29 17.69
C VAL A 27 -0.09 -23.75 18.62
N THR A 28 -1.17 -22.96 18.70
CA THR A 28 -2.33 -23.20 19.57
C THR A 28 -3.56 -23.61 18.77
N ILE A 29 -4.55 -24.18 19.46
CA ILE A 29 -5.86 -24.51 18.88
C ILE A 29 -6.56 -23.25 18.39
N GLY A 30 -6.45 -22.15 19.13
CA GLY A 30 -7.04 -20.86 18.73
C GLY A 30 -6.44 -20.28 17.46
N GLU A 31 -5.14 -20.39 17.25
CA GLU A 31 -4.49 -20.00 15.99
C GLU A 31 -4.94 -20.88 14.83
N LEU A 32 -5.10 -22.20 15.05
CA LEU A 32 -5.66 -23.10 14.05
C LEU A 32 -7.09 -22.69 13.66
N MET A 33 -7.95 -22.39 14.63
CA MET A 33 -9.34 -21.98 14.39
C MET A 33 -9.45 -20.60 13.70
N ARG A 34 -8.43 -19.76 13.78
CA ARG A 34 -8.33 -18.49 13.05
C ARG A 34 -7.55 -18.57 11.75
N TYR A 35 -7.00 -19.73 11.42
CA TYR A 35 -6.30 -19.94 10.17
C TYR A 35 -7.31 -20.17 9.03
N TYR A 36 -7.92 -19.09 8.54
CA TYR A 36 -9.01 -19.15 7.56
C TYR A 36 -8.52 -19.56 6.16
N PRO A 37 -9.40 -20.23 5.37
CA PRO A 37 -9.12 -20.58 3.98
C PRO A 37 -8.89 -19.30 3.12
N ARG A 38 -7.93 -19.39 2.19
CA ARG A 38 -7.68 -18.31 1.22
C ARG A 38 -8.69 -18.28 0.07
N SER A 39 -9.32 -19.42 -0.24
CA SER A 39 -10.32 -19.59 -1.29
C SER A 39 -11.15 -20.84 -1.04
N TYR A 40 -12.20 -21.00 -1.83
CA TYR A 40 -13.10 -22.16 -1.73
C TYR A 40 -13.27 -22.78 -3.09
N GLU A 41 -13.31 -24.12 -3.13
CA GLU A 41 -13.53 -24.90 -4.32
C GLU A 41 -14.97 -25.45 -4.30
N ARG A 42 -15.70 -25.23 -5.40
CA ARG A 42 -17.04 -25.80 -5.59
C ARG A 42 -16.94 -27.04 -6.44
N PHE A 43 -17.60 -28.09 -5.98
CA PHE A 43 -17.71 -29.34 -6.72
C PHE A 43 -19.06 -29.37 -7.45
N GLU A 44 -19.00 -29.14 -8.76
CA GLU A 44 -20.21 -29.11 -9.58
C GLU A 44 -20.72 -30.52 -9.92
N PRO A 45 -22.02 -30.66 -10.25
CA PRO A 45 -22.56 -31.94 -10.69
C PRO A 45 -21.78 -32.49 -11.88
N PRO A 46 -21.49 -33.81 -11.91
CA PRO A 46 -20.83 -34.43 -13.04
C PRO A 46 -21.66 -34.25 -14.32
N VAL A 47 -21.00 -33.95 -15.43
CA VAL A 47 -21.61 -33.80 -16.75
C VAL A 47 -21.31 -35.03 -17.63
N THR A 48 -22.02 -35.20 -18.75
CA THR A 48 -21.71 -36.26 -19.72
C THR A 48 -20.42 -35.92 -20.48
N ILE A 49 -19.74 -36.93 -21.00
CA ILE A 49 -18.52 -36.73 -21.82
C ILE A 49 -18.79 -35.80 -23.00
N ARG A 50 -20.01 -35.89 -23.57
CA ARG A 50 -20.44 -35.03 -24.67
C ARG A 50 -20.55 -33.57 -24.25
N ALA A 51 -21.14 -33.28 -23.08
CA ALA A 51 -21.23 -31.93 -22.54
C ALA A 51 -19.84 -31.41 -22.14
N ALA A 52 -18.98 -32.25 -21.56
CA ALA A 52 -17.61 -31.91 -21.21
C ALA A 52 -16.73 -31.56 -22.44
N ALA A 53 -17.14 -31.99 -23.65
CA ALA A 53 -16.36 -31.76 -24.87
C ALA A 53 -16.15 -30.27 -25.22
N VAL A 54 -16.92 -29.33 -24.69
CA VAL A 54 -16.79 -27.89 -24.90
C VAL A 54 -16.19 -27.15 -23.72
N MET A 55 -15.80 -27.87 -22.67
CA MET A 55 -15.25 -27.31 -21.41
C MET A 55 -13.75 -27.56 -21.33
N ASP A 56 -13.02 -26.64 -20.73
CA ASP A 56 -11.59 -26.82 -20.43
C ASP A 56 -11.34 -27.65 -19.18
N PHE A 57 -12.31 -27.64 -18.25
CA PHE A 57 -12.27 -28.39 -16.99
C PHE A 57 -13.67 -28.92 -16.68
N ALA A 58 -13.77 -30.22 -16.33
CA ALA A 58 -15.05 -30.84 -16.02
C ALA A 58 -14.91 -32.01 -15.01
N ALA A 59 -16.01 -32.28 -14.33
CA ALA A 59 -16.24 -33.55 -13.64
C ALA A 59 -17.13 -34.44 -14.50
N VAL A 60 -16.71 -35.69 -14.74
CA VAL A 60 -17.48 -36.66 -15.55
C VAL A 60 -17.74 -37.91 -14.73
N ARG A 61 -18.97 -38.41 -14.72
CA ARG A 61 -19.34 -39.70 -14.11
C ARG A 61 -19.12 -40.80 -15.14
N VAL A 62 -18.23 -41.72 -14.85
CA VAL A 62 -17.77 -42.71 -15.84
C VAL A 62 -17.51 -44.07 -15.23
N VAL A 63 -17.63 -45.10 -16.09
CA VAL A 63 -17.19 -46.50 -15.79
C VAL A 63 -15.84 -46.77 -16.47
N ILE A 64 -14.97 -47.47 -15.77
CA ILE A 64 -13.67 -47.90 -16.33
C ILE A 64 -13.93 -49.04 -17.31
N CYS A 65 -13.56 -48.88 -18.59
CA CYS A 65 -13.81 -49.88 -19.64
C CYS A 65 -12.73 -50.98 -19.68
N SER A 66 -11.49 -50.67 -19.31
CA SER A 66 -10.36 -51.61 -19.39
C SER A 66 -9.37 -51.38 -18.25
N TYR A 67 -8.60 -52.40 -17.91
CA TYR A 67 -7.51 -52.21 -16.95
C TYR A 67 -6.57 -51.07 -17.40
N PRO A 68 -6.18 -50.19 -16.45
CA PRO A 68 -5.23 -49.12 -16.79
C PRO A 68 -3.90 -49.73 -17.26
N THR A 69 -3.39 -49.27 -18.38
CA THR A 69 -2.10 -49.70 -18.94
C THR A 69 -1.00 -48.75 -18.49
N ILE A 70 0.10 -49.28 -17.99
CA ILE A 70 1.26 -48.52 -17.56
C ILE A 70 2.32 -48.59 -18.66
N LYS A 71 2.67 -47.40 -19.23
CA LYS A 71 3.80 -47.22 -20.14
C LYS A 71 4.91 -46.49 -19.43
N ARG A 72 6.14 -46.98 -19.51
CA ARG A 72 7.32 -46.25 -18.97
C ARG A 72 8.08 -45.65 -20.15
N VAL A 73 8.26 -44.36 -20.16
CA VAL A 73 9.02 -43.61 -21.16
C VAL A 73 10.07 -42.76 -20.43
N HIS A 74 11.33 -43.17 -20.55
CA HIS A 74 12.44 -42.63 -19.74
C HIS A 74 12.10 -42.71 -18.24
N ASN A 75 12.12 -41.61 -17.51
CA ASN A 75 11.79 -41.55 -16.07
C ASN A 75 10.29 -41.29 -15.77
N LEU A 76 9.42 -41.28 -16.81
CA LEU A 76 7.99 -41.02 -16.66
C LEU A 76 7.16 -42.30 -16.78
N SER A 77 6.34 -42.57 -15.78
CA SER A 77 5.30 -43.60 -15.85
C SER A 77 3.98 -42.98 -16.28
N ILE A 78 3.46 -43.41 -17.41
CA ILE A 78 2.20 -42.92 -17.99
C ILE A 78 1.15 -43.99 -17.84
N ILE A 79 0.03 -43.67 -17.21
CA ILE A 79 -1.13 -44.57 -17.06
C ILE A 79 -2.20 -44.09 -18.02
N ASN A 80 -2.69 -44.99 -18.85
CA ASN A 80 -3.79 -44.71 -19.77
C ASN A 80 -4.91 -45.70 -19.56
N THR A 81 -6.14 -45.22 -19.60
CA THR A 81 -7.34 -46.07 -19.67
C THR A 81 -8.41 -45.41 -20.54
N LYS A 82 -9.41 -46.21 -20.93
CA LYS A 82 -10.63 -45.69 -21.55
C LYS A 82 -11.78 -45.76 -20.55
N VAL A 83 -12.56 -44.75 -20.54
CA VAL A 83 -13.74 -44.61 -19.70
C VAL A 83 -14.97 -44.36 -20.57
N ARG A 84 -16.14 -44.72 -20.07
CA ARG A 84 -17.44 -44.53 -20.76
C ARG A 84 -18.45 -43.90 -19.78
N ASP A 85 -19.24 -42.98 -20.24
CA ASP A 85 -20.35 -42.44 -19.49
C ASP A 85 -21.65 -43.27 -19.64
N GLU A 86 -22.73 -42.82 -19.01
CA GLU A 86 -24.06 -43.46 -19.07
C GLU A 86 -24.67 -43.40 -20.49
N GLU A 87 -24.31 -42.42 -21.29
CA GLU A 87 -24.79 -42.28 -22.68
C GLU A 87 -23.96 -43.14 -23.66
N GLY A 88 -22.95 -43.84 -23.21
CA GLY A 88 -22.08 -44.69 -24.03
C GLY A 88 -20.93 -43.96 -24.72
N SER A 89 -20.74 -42.65 -24.45
CA SER A 89 -19.63 -41.89 -24.99
C SER A 89 -18.32 -42.31 -24.32
N GLU A 90 -17.24 -42.43 -25.15
CA GLU A 90 -15.91 -42.86 -24.61
C GLU A 90 -14.95 -41.67 -24.55
N LEU A 91 -14.09 -41.65 -23.52
CA LEU A 91 -13.02 -40.70 -23.31
C LEU A 91 -11.72 -41.41 -22.91
N ARG A 92 -10.59 -40.95 -23.41
CA ARG A 92 -9.29 -41.38 -22.96
C ARG A 92 -8.89 -40.57 -21.74
N VAL A 93 -8.29 -41.25 -20.75
CA VAL A 93 -7.79 -40.67 -19.52
C VAL A 93 -6.34 -40.99 -19.34
N THR A 94 -5.55 -39.96 -18.97
CA THR A 94 -4.10 -40.10 -18.81
C THR A 94 -3.65 -39.57 -17.44
N TRP A 95 -2.82 -40.34 -16.75
CA TRP A 95 -2.13 -39.89 -15.51
C TRP A 95 -0.62 -40.08 -15.67
N PHE A 96 0.14 -39.21 -15.04
CA PHE A 96 1.60 -39.30 -14.98
C PHE A 96 2.06 -39.54 -13.52
N GLN A 97 3.04 -40.44 -13.33
CA GLN A 97 3.70 -40.77 -12.05
C GLN A 97 2.80 -41.23 -10.88
N THR A 98 1.55 -41.61 -11.11
CA THR A 98 0.57 -42.06 -10.09
C THR A 98 0.26 -43.54 -10.23
N THR A 99 1.29 -44.38 -10.25
CA THR A 99 1.18 -45.82 -10.54
C THR A 99 0.22 -46.58 -9.61
N TYR A 100 -0.04 -46.10 -8.41
CA TYR A 100 -1.01 -46.69 -7.49
C TYR A 100 -2.45 -46.70 -8.02
N LEU A 101 -2.80 -45.73 -8.92
CA LEU A 101 -4.16 -45.68 -9.50
C LEU A 101 -4.48 -46.91 -10.32
N ALA A 102 -3.49 -47.59 -10.90
CA ALA A 102 -3.71 -48.82 -11.64
C ALA A 102 -4.23 -49.97 -10.77
N SER A 103 -3.96 -49.97 -9.45
CA SER A 103 -4.49 -50.93 -8.48
C SER A 103 -5.84 -50.53 -7.90
N VAL A 104 -6.18 -49.23 -7.93
CA VAL A 104 -7.44 -48.70 -7.38
C VAL A 104 -8.56 -48.76 -8.41
N LEU A 105 -8.26 -48.43 -9.66
CA LEU A 105 -9.25 -48.35 -10.75
C LEU A 105 -9.55 -49.77 -11.29
N ARG A 106 -10.76 -50.28 -11.05
CA ARG A 106 -11.21 -51.58 -11.52
C ARG A 106 -12.15 -51.46 -12.71
N PRO A 107 -11.97 -52.28 -13.76
CA PRO A 107 -12.95 -52.38 -14.83
C PRO A 107 -14.35 -52.67 -14.32
N GLY A 108 -15.36 -52.00 -14.84
CA GLY A 108 -16.74 -52.07 -14.37
C GLY A 108 -17.05 -51.16 -13.16
N GLY A 109 -16.03 -50.60 -12.50
CA GLY A 109 -16.23 -49.64 -11.41
C GLY A 109 -16.63 -48.26 -11.89
N TRP A 110 -17.59 -47.64 -11.19
CA TRP A 110 -18.05 -46.26 -11.44
C TRP A 110 -17.27 -45.28 -10.56
N TYR A 111 -16.83 -44.19 -11.17
CA TYR A 111 -16.09 -43.12 -10.51
C TYR A 111 -16.49 -41.76 -11.07
N VAL A 112 -16.26 -40.69 -10.33
CA VAL A 112 -16.24 -39.34 -10.85
C VAL A 112 -14.77 -38.95 -11.08
N LEU A 113 -14.48 -38.60 -12.33
CA LEU A 113 -13.16 -38.07 -12.73
C LEU A 113 -13.27 -36.57 -12.95
N ARG A 114 -12.46 -35.79 -12.25
CA ARG A 114 -12.48 -34.31 -12.31
C ARG A 114 -11.12 -33.78 -12.71
N GLY A 115 -11.05 -33.08 -13.84
CA GLY A 115 -9.77 -32.60 -14.37
C GLY A 115 -9.89 -31.76 -15.63
N LYS A 116 -8.72 -31.43 -16.18
CA LYS A 116 -8.57 -30.62 -17.38
C LYS A 116 -8.76 -31.49 -18.63
N LEU A 117 -9.53 -30.97 -19.59
CA LEU A 117 -9.67 -31.59 -20.90
C LEU A 117 -8.70 -30.96 -21.88
N SER A 118 -7.90 -31.78 -22.56
CA SER A 118 -6.91 -31.37 -23.56
C SER A 118 -7.21 -31.99 -24.92
N GLY A 119 -6.77 -31.33 -26.00
CA GLY A 119 -6.98 -31.79 -27.38
C GLY A 119 -8.30 -31.33 -28.01
N ASN A 120 -8.48 -31.57 -29.29
CA ASN A 120 -9.65 -31.16 -30.05
C ASN A 120 -10.39 -32.35 -30.69
N GLY A 121 -11.71 -32.26 -30.72
CA GLY A 121 -12.57 -33.26 -31.40
C GLY A 121 -12.38 -34.68 -30.85
N LYS A 122 -12.19 -35.68 -31.72
CA LYS A 122 -12.05 -37.11 -31.37
C LYS A 122 -10.76 -37.47 -30.61
N SER A 123 -9.76 -36.56 -30.57
CA SER A 123 -8.48 -36.77 -29.88
C SER A 123 -8.49 -36.17 -28.43
N ARG A 124 -9.63 -35.76 -27.94
CA ARG A 124 -9.73 -35.15 -26.63
C ARG A 124 -9.44 -36.17 -25.51
N THR A 125 -8.66 -35.74 -24.52
CA THR A 125 -8.24 -36.54 -23.38
C THR A 125 -8.52 -35.78 -22.07
N LEU A 126 -8.80 -36.54 -21.00
CA LEU A 126 -8.88 -36.00 -19.66
C LEU A 126 -7.52 -36.25 -19.00
N ASP A 127 -6.79 -35.17 -18.72
CA ASP A 127 -5.41 -35.24 -18.25
C ASP A 127 -5.32 -35.05 -16.74
N GLN A 128 -4.61 -35.97 -16.08
CA GLN A 128 -4.36 -35.94 -14.64
C GLN A 128 -5.63 -35.75 -13.78
N PRO A 129 -6.81 -36.35 -14.09
CA PRO A 129 -8.00 -36.11 -13.29
C PRO A 129 -7.82 -36.66 -11.88
N GLN A 130 -8.42 -35.96 -10.93
CA GLN A 130 -8.66 -36.48 -9.59
C GLN A 130 -9.76 -37.53 -9.68
N VAL A 131 -9.58 -38.62 -8.92
CA VAL A 131 -10.50 -39.76 -8.92
C VAL A 131 -11.29 -39.76 -7.61
N TYR A 132 -12.61 -39.86 -7.71
CA TYR A 132 -13.51 -39.89 -6.57
C TYR A 132 -14.45 -41.09 -6.67
N ALA A 133 -14.72 -41.73 -5.53
CA ALA A 133 -15.88 -42.60 -5.41
C ALA A 133 -17.18 -41.76 -5.48
N LEU A 134 -18.28 -42.34 -5.97
CA LEU A 134 -19.51 -41.61 -6.19
C LEU A 134 -20.03 -40.90 -4.93
N ASP A 135 -20.15 -41.64 -3.84
CA ASP A 135 -20.63 -41.15 -2.53
C ASP A 135 -19.71 -40.08 -1.95
N ALA A 136 -18.39 -40.23 -2.13
CA ALA A 136 -17.44 -39.22 -1.68
C ALA A 136 -17.57 -37.90 -2.47
N TYR A 137 -17.82 -37.99 -3.78
CA TYR A 137 -18.04 -36.81 -4.60
C TYR A 137 -19.35 -36.11 -4.27
N GLU A 138 -20.44 -36.85 -4.05
CA GLU A 138 -21.72 -36.33 -3.60
C GLU A 138 -21.62 -35.59 -2.26
N GLN A 139 -20.80 -36.09 -1.33
CA GLN A 139 -20.56 -35.35 -0.07
C GLN A 139 -19.82 -34.03 -0.29
N LEU A 140 -18.83 -34.00 -1.20
CA LEU A 140 -18.09 -32.79 -1.55
C LEU A 140 -18.96 -31.72 -2.22
N GLN A 141 -20.01 -32.13 -2.94
CA GLN A 141 -20.95 -31.22 -3.56
C GLN A 141 -21.87 -30.48 -2.58
N LYS A 142 -22.07 -31.03 -1.36
CA LYS A 142 -22.97 -30.45 -0.36
C LYS A 142 -22.47 -29.19 0.31
N SER A 143 -21.20 -28.86 0.13
CA SER A 143 -20.58 -27.69 0.76
C SER A 143 -19.40 -27.17 -0.07
N LEU A 144 -19.04 -25.92 0.13
CA LEU A 144 -17.82 -25.35 -0.42
C LEU A 144 -16.61 -25.96 0.30
N GLN A 145 -15.61 -26.38 -0.45
CA GLN A 145 -14.43 -27.03 0.10
C GLN A 145 -13.33 -26.00 0.36
N PRO A 146 -12.84 -25.88 1.59
CA PRO A 146 -11.85 -24.85 1.95
C PRO A 146 -10.47 -25.17 1.36
N VAL A 147 -9.83 -24.16 0.78
CA VAL A 147 -8.46 -24.20 0.27
C VAL A 147 -7.58 -23.30 1.14
N TYR A 148 -6.69 -23.91 1.91
CA TYR A 148 -5.79 -23.17 2.81
C TYR A 148 -4.45 -22.81 2.13
N ALA A 149 -3.75 -21.83 2.67
CA ALA A 149 -2.34 -21.65 2.37
C ALA A 149 -1.54 -22.81 2.96
N LEU A 150 -0.60 -23.36 2.21
CA LEU A 150 0.06 -24.62 2.57
C LEU A 150 1.59 -24.45 2.62
N THR A 151 2.22 -25.25 3.46
CA THR A 151 3.66 -25.54 3.42
C THR A 151 3.89 -27.00 2.97
N ALA A 152 5.14 -27.35 2.66
CA ALA A 152 5.47 -28.72 2.27
C ALA A 152 4.99 -29.73 3.30
N LYS A 153 4.35 -30.81 2.83
CA LYS A 153 3.83 -31.94 3.61
C LYS A 153 2.55 -31.68 4.43
N ILE A 154 1.91 -30.51 4.35
CA ILE A 154 0.58 -30.27 4.89
C ILE A 154 -0.41 -30.15 3.71
N THR A 155 -1.65 -30.63 3.89
CA THR A 155 -2.72 -30.54 2.89
C THR A 155 -3.92 -29.79 3.46
N SER A 156 -4.73 -29.15 2.59
CA SER A 156 -5.99 -28.51 3.01
C SER A 156 -6.89 -29.45 3.76
N LYS A 157 -6.94 -30.74 3.35
CA LYS A 157 -7.72 -31.78 4.02
C LYS A 157 -7.23 -32.03 5.44
N SER A 158 -5.90 -31.99 5.71
CA SER A 158 -5.36 -32.19 7.05
C SER A 158 -5.69 -31.03 7.97
N ILE A 159 -5.62 -29.79 7.47
CA ILE A 159 -6.00 -28.60 8.23
C ILE A 159 -7.51 -28.61 8.52
N SER A 160 -8.33 -28.83 7.52
CA SER A 160 -9.79 -28.91 7.68
C SER A 160 -10.20 -29.97 8.72
N LYS A 161 -9.55 -31.16 8.70
CA LYS A 161 -9.78 -32.21 9.68
C LYS A 161 -9.36 -31.80 11.11
N ALA A 162 -8.25 -31.10 11.24
CA ALA A 162 -7.77 -30.62 12.55
C ALA A 162 -8.71 -29.55 13.12
N VAL A 163 -9.19 -28.61 12.28
CA VAL A 163 -10.19 -27.60 12.66
C VAL A 163 -11.51 -28.28 13.08
N ALA A 164 -12.01 -29.26 12.31
CA ALA A 164 -13.20 -30.00 12.68
C ALA A 164 -13.04 -30.69 14.05
N ALA A 165 -11.90 -31.34 14.29
CA ALA A 165 -11.61 -31.97 15.57
C ALA A 165 -11.59 -30.99 16.76
N ALA A 166 -11.16 -29.72 16.54
CA ALA A 166 -11.21 -28.68 17.57
C ALA A 166 -12.66 -28.32 17.92
N TYR A 167 -13.51 -28.09 16.91
CA TYR A 167 -14.95 -27.82 17.13
C TYR A 167 -15.69 -29.01 17.74
N ASP A 168 -15.41 -30.22 17.29
CA ASP A 168 -15.99 -31.47 17.84
C ASP A 168 -15.60 -31.68 19.32
N ALA A 169 -14.41 -31.22 19.71
CA ALA A 169 -13.97 -31.21 21.10
C ALA A 169 -14.62 -30.11 21.97
N GLY A 170 -15.52 -29.31 21.38
CA GLY A 170 -16.25 -28.24 22.08
C GLY A 170 -15.46 -26.98 22.30
N VAL A 171 -14.30 -26.81 21.63
CA VAL A 171 -13.54 -25.56 21.70
C VAL A 171 -14.31 -24.47 20.95
N LYS A 172 -14.49 -23.32 21.59
CA LYS A 172 -15.18 -22.17 21.01
C LYS A 172 -14.22 -21.01 20.78
N GLN A 173 -14.47 -20.24 19.75
CA GLN A 173 -13.77 -18.97 19.57
C GLN A 173 -14.17 -17.99 20.70
N LYS A 174 -13.20 -17.19 21.15
CA LYS A 174 -13.47 -16.18 22.20
C LYS A 174 -14.41 -15.10 21.62
N ALA A 175 -15.51 -14.85 22.31
CA ALA A 175 -16.38 -13.74 21.98
C ALA A 175 -15.69 -12.42 22.41
N THR A 176 -15.40 -11.57 21.45
CA THR A 176 -14.65 -10.32 21.66
C THR A 176 -15.46 -9.10 21.23
N ILE A 177 -16.51 -9.30 20.43
CA ILE A 177 -17.44 -8.26 20.01
C ILE A 177 -18.70 -8.30 20.90
N PRO A 178 -19.12 -7.19 21.51
CA PRO A 178 -20.32 -7.15 22.33
C PRO A 178 -21.58 -7.58 21.54
N GLU A 179 -22.48 -8.34 22.17
CA GLU A 179 -23.71 -8.82 21.51
C GLU A 179 -24.60 -7.68 20.95
N LYS A 180 -24.60 -6.52 21.65
CA LYS A 180 -25.31 -5.32 21.18
C LYS A 180 -24.77 -4.83 19.83
N VAL A 181 -23.45 -4.89 19.64
CA VAL A 181 -22.80 -4.50 18.37
C VAL A 181 -23.09 -5.53 17.29
N LEU A 182 -23.02 -6.83 17.61
CA LEU A 182 -23.37 -7.90 16.65
C LEU A 182 -24.83 -7.73 16.15
N SER A 183 -25.75 -7.47 17.07
CA SER A 183 -27.18 -7.27 16.74
C SER A 183 -27.41 -6.01 15.91
N GLN A 184 -26.75 -4.89 16.27
CA GLN A 184 -26.89 -3.60 15.58
C GLN A 184 -26.51 -3.67 14.11
N TYR A 185 -25.45 -4.41 13.76
CA TYR A 185 -24.94 -4.50 12.39
C TYR A 185 -25.33 -5.80 11.68
N ASN A 186 -26.26 -6.57 12.24
CA ASN A 186 -26.71 -7.85 11.72
C ASN A 186 -25.54 -8.79 11.39
N LEU A 187 -24.70 -9.04 12.40
CA LEU A 187 -23.55 -9.92 12.36
C LEU A 187 -23.85 -11.24 13.06
N LEU A 188 -23.15 -12.29 12.69
CA LEU A 188 -23.24 -13.60 13.35
C LEU A 188 -22.46 -13.58 14.68
N PRO A 189 -22.80 -14.46 15.64
CA PRO A 189 -21.89 -14.76 16.74
C PRO A 189 -20.53 -15.22 16.21
N GLU A 190 -19.42 -14.75 16.81
CA GLU A 190 -18.05 -14.97 16.30
C GLU A 190 -17.71 -16.45 16.15
N ASP A 191 -18.09 -17.28 17.10
CA ASP A 191 -17.86 -18.72 17.07
C ASP A 191 -18.58 -19.38 15.88
N LYS A 192 -19.83 -18.98 15.62
CA LYS A 192 -20.60 -19.45 14.45
C LYS A 192 -19.98 -18.94 13.14
N ALA A 193 -19.54 -17.70 13.10
CA ALA A 193 -18.87 -17.13 11.93
C ALA A 193 -17.57 -17.85 11.63
N GLY A 194 -16.74 -18.09 12.65
CA GLY A 194 -15.50 -18.86 12.52
C GLY A 194 -15.73 -20.26 11.99
N TYR A 195 -16.72 -20.98 12.52
CA TYR A 195 -17.10 -22.31 12.01
C TYR A 195 -17.50 -22.27 10.53
N LEU A 196 -18.35 -21.30 10.14
CA LEU A 196 -18.84 -21.16 8.78
C LEU A 196 -17.77 -20.68 7.79
N MET A 197 -16.70 -20.02 8.27
CA MET A 197 -15.53 -19.75 7.43
C MET A 197 -14.80 -21.03 7.02
N HIS A 198 -14.79 -22.06 7.87
CA HIS A 198 -14.14 -23.33 7.56
C HIS A 198 -15.06 -24.32 6.83
N PHE A 199 -16.37 -24.29 7.13
CA PHE A 199 -17.35 -25.29 6.68
C PHE A 199 -18.64 -24.64 6.15
N PRO A 200 -18.55 -23.74 5.16
CA PRO A 200 -19.74 -23.11 4.60
C PRO A 200 -20.50 -24.07 3.69
N LYS A 201 -21.81 -24.12 3.82
CA LYS A 201 -22.66 -24.90 2.92
C LYS A 201 -22.81 -24.23 1.54
N ASP A 202 -22.90 -22.90 1.54
CA ASP A 202 -23.14 -22.11 0.36
C ASP A 202 -22.44 -20.74 0.46
N GLU A 203 -22.48 -19.99 -0.63
CA GLU A 203 -21.85 -18.66 -0.71
C GLU A 203 -22.53 -17.63 0.20
N VAL A 204 -23.82 -17.79 0.51
CA VAL A 204 -24.55 -16.86 1.38
C VAL A 204 -24.05 -16.99 2.81
N GLN A 205 -23.90 -18.23 3.30
CA GLN A 205 -23.33 -18.48 4.63
C GLN A 205 -21.87 -18.00 4.72
N LEU A 206 -21.09 -18.24 3.68
CA LEU A 206 -19.68 -17.77 3.61
C LEU A 206 -19.62 -16.23 3.67
N THR A 207 -20.46 -15.55 2.90
CA THR A 207 -20.51 -14.07 2.86
C THR A 207 -20.88 -13.49 4.23
N HIS A 208 -21.88 -14.08 4.92
CA HIS A 208 -22.25 -13.64 6.25
C HIS A 208 -21.17 -13.91 7.30
N ALA A 209 -20.50 -15.06 7.22
CA ALA A 209 -19.39 -15.38 8.12
C ALA A 209 -18.21 -14.43 7.89
N ARG A 210 -17.81 -14.23 6.62
CA ARG A 210 -16.75 -13.32 6.23
C ARG A 210 -17.01 -11.89 6.70
N LYS A 211 -18.27 -11.42 6.55
CA LYS A 211 -18.68 -10.10 7.03
C LYS A 211 -18.40 -9.93 8.53
N THR A 212 -18.74 -10.92 9.35
CA THR A 212 -18.52 -10.86 10.79
C THR A 212 -17.05 -10.87 11.16
N ILE A 213 -16.25 -11.75 10.54
CA ILE A 213 -14.80 -11.83 10.84
C ILE A 213 -14.10 -10.55 10.40
N ALA A 214 -14.37 -10.05 9.18
CA ALA A 214 -13.79 -8.80 8.69
C ALA A 214 -14.16 -7.60 9.58
N PHE A 215 -15.42 -7.50 10.01
CA PHE A 215 -15.84 -6.47 10.97
C PHE A 215 -15.07 -6.59 12.28
N GLY A 216 -14.90 -7.80 12.82
CA GLY A 216 -14.16 -8.05 14.06
C GLY A 216 -12.71 -7.61 13.97
N GLU A 217 -12.03 -7.91 12.86
CA GLU A 217 -10.64 -7.48 12.62
C GLU A 217 -10.53 -5.96 12.64
N PHE A 218 -11.43 -5.25 11.93
CA PHE A 218 -11.46 -3.78 11.95
C PHE A 218 -11.81 -3.21 13.33
N TYR A 219 -12.79 -3.78 14.01
CA TYR A 219 -13.24 -3.31 15.32
C TYR A 219 -12.13 -3.38 16.35
N HIS A 220 -11.43 -4.51 16.45
CA HIS A 220 -10.32 -4.66 17.40
C HIS A 220 -9.15 -3.77 17.07
N PHE A 221 -8.82 -3.64 15.78
CA PHE A 221 -7.81 -2.71 15.33
C PHE A 221 -8.13 -1.27 15.77
N LEU A 222 -9.35 -0.81 15.50
CA LEU A 222 -9.78 0.55 15.84
C LEU A 222 -9.88 0.78 17.34
N LEU A 223 -10.26 -0.23 18.14
CA LEU A 223 -10.17 -0.14 19.61
C LEU A 223 -8.72 0.06 20.08
N GLY A 224 -7.77 -0.66 19.50
CA GLY A 224 -6.33 -0.48 19.77
C GLY A 224 -5.85 0.93 19.45
N VAL A 225 -6.22 1.44 18.27
CA VAL A 225 -5.93 2.82 17.84
C VAL A 225 -6.54 3.84 18.80
N ASN A 226 -7.81 3.66 19.20
CA ASN A 226 -8.49 4.53 20.13
C ASN A 226 -7.83 4.54 21.52
N GLN A 227 -7.30 3.39 21.98
CA GLN A 227 -6.54 3.32 23.23
C GLN A 227 -5.20 4.08 23.12
N MET A 228 -4.50 3.97 21.98
CA MET A 228 -3.28 4.76 21.75
C MET A 228 -3.57 6.26 21.72
N LYS A 229 -4.64 6.69 21.04
CA LYS A 229 -5.09 8.09 21.07
C LYS A 229 -5.37 8.58 22.48
N LYS A 230 -6.06 7.80 23.31
CA LYS A 230 -6.30 8.16 24.72
C LYS A 230 -5.01 8.41 25.51
N ARG A 231 -3.98 7.60 25.29
CA ARG A 231 -2.67 7.79 25.94
C ARG A 231 -2.01 9.08 25.48
N LEU A 232 -2.05 9.38 24.19
CA LEU A 232 -1.50 10.63 23.64
C LEU A 232 -2.27 11.87 24.13
N LEU A 233 -3.61 11.79 24.22
CA LEU A 233 -4.46 12.86 24.76
C LEU A 233 -4.32 13.04 26.29
N GLN A 234 -3.65 12.14 27.00
CA GLN A 234 -3.30 12.33 28.42
C GLN A 234 -2.06 13.22 28.61
N GLU A 235 -1.24 13.40 27.56
CA GLU A 235 -0.11 14.32 27.60
C GLU A 235 -0.63 15.76 27.49
N LYS A 236 -0.51 16.51 28.61
CA LYS A 236 -0.89 17.92 28.65
C LYS A 236 0.05 18.74 27.77
N ASN A 237 -0.50 19.75 27.16
CA ASN A 237 0.30 20.76 26.46
C ASN A 237 1.13 21.54 27.48
N HIS A 238 2.45 21.51 27.33
CA HIS A 238 3.39 22.22 28.20
C HIS A 238 3.77 23.59 27.62
N PHE A 239 3.39 23.89 26.38
CA PHE A 239 3.76 25.12 25.69
C PHE A 239 2.61 26.13 25.75
N ALA A 240 2.92 27.33 26.22
CA ALA A 240 1.95 28.43 26.29
C ALA A 240 1.77 29.12 24.92
N LEU A 241 1.47 28.31 23.88
CA LEU A 241 1.21 28.83 22.55
C LEU A 241 -0.12 29.56 22.51
N THR A 242 -0.11 30.75 21.90
CA THR A 242 -1.30 31.59 21.74
C THR A 242 -1.48 31.95 20.28
N ARG A 243 -2.74 32.23 19.91
CA ARG A 243 -3.03 32.75 18.57
C ARG A 243 -2.39 34.13 18.41
N ARG A 244 -1.70 34.33 17.30
CA ARG A 244 -1.00 35.58 16.98
C ARG A 244 -1.64 36.28 15.78
N GLU A 245 -1.95 37.56 15.93
CA GLU A 245 -2.51 38.37 14.85
C GLU A 245 -1.52 38.57 13.68
N GLU A 246 -0.23 38.56 13.97
CA GLU A 246 0.86 38.70 13.01
C GLU A 246 0.78 37.59 11.93
N VAL A 247 0.38 36.37 12.27
CA VAL A 247 0.16 35.28 11.30
C VAL A 247 -0.99 35.63 10.37
N THR A 248 -2.10 36.14 10.88
CA THR A 248 -3.26 36.57 10.08
C THR A 248 -2.90 37.75 9.18
N ASN A 249 -2.08 38.66 9.66
CA ASN A 249 -1.62 39.83 8.89
C ASN A 249 -0.66 39.39 7.78
N LEU A 250 0.22 38.43 8.05
CA LEU A 250 1.09 37.87 7.02
C LEU A 250 0.27 37.18 5.91
N ILE A 251 -0.75 36.40 6.27
CA ILE A 251 -1.64 35.74 5.29
C ILE A 251 -2.26 36.79 4.33
N LYS A 252 -2.67 37.94 4.83
CA LYS A 252 -3.25 39.00 4.02
C LYS A 252 -2.22 39.71 3.10
N GLN A 253 -0.94 39.64 3.43
CA GLN A 253 0.15 40.27 2.65
C GLN A 253 0.71 39.32 1.57
N LEU A 254 0.35 38.03 1.58
CA LEU A 254 0.81 37.10 0.55
C LEU A 254 0.36 37.57 -0.85
N PRO A 255 1.16 37.33 -1.90
CA PRO A 255 0.85 37.78 -3.27
C PRO A 255 -0.23 36.92 -3.95
N TYR A 256 -0.85 36.04 -3.21
CA TYR A 256 -1.92 35.12 -3.62
C TYR A 256 -2.83 34.81 -2.44
N ASP A 257 -4.10 34.56 -2.74
CA ASP A 257 -5.05 34.12 -1.74
C ASP A 257 -4.82 32.63 -1.40
N LEU A 258 -4.88 32.31 -0.10
CA LEU A 258 -4.88 30.92 0.35
C LEU A 258 -6.22 30.27 0.01
N THR A 259 -6.20 28.99 -0.36
CA THR A 259 -7.42 28.20 -0.59
C THR A 259 -8.21 28.00 0.69
N GLY A 260 -9.52 27.72 0.56
CA GLY A 260 -10.36 27.37 1.71
C GLY A 260 -9.82 26.20 2.51
N ALA A 261 -9.26 25.20 1.82
CA ALA A 261 -8.63 24.04 2.47
C ALA A 261 -7.36 24.41 3.25
N GLN A 262 -6.53 25.33 2.74
CA GLN A 262 -5.35 25.82 3.45
C GLN A 262 -5.75 26.59 4.71
N LEU A 263 -6.71 27.52 4.60
CA LEU A 263 -7.20 28.31 5.74
C LEU A 263 -7.82 27.43 6.83
N ARG A 264 -8.65 26.46 6.44
CA ARG A 264 -9.23 25.48 7.36
C ARG A 264 -8.15 24.67 8.08
N THR A 265 -7.13 24.20 7.36
CA THR A 265 -6.03 23.45 7.94
C THR A 265 -5.19 24.26 8.92
N ILE A 266 -4.87 25.52 8.59
CA ILE A 266 -4.16 26.45 9.47
C ILE A 266 -4.96 26.65 10.77
N GLU A 267 -6.28 26.81 10.66
CA GLU A 267 -7.16 26.97 11.82
C GLU A 267 -7.16 25.72 12.70
N GLU A 268 -7.27 24.51 12.11
CA GLU A 268 -7.22 23.24 12.82
C GLU A 268 -5.88 23.05 13.57
N ILE A 269 -4.75 23.35 12.91
CA ILE A 269 -3.41 23.28 13.53
C ILE A 269 -3.29 24.31 14.66
N THR A 270 -3.76 25.54 14.43
CA THR A 270 -3.71 26.60 15.46
C THR A 270 -4.53 26.23 16.68
N GLN A 271 -5.74 25.66 16.49
CA GLN A 271 -6.59 25.21 17.60
C GLN A 271 -5.91 24.09 18.41
N ASP A 272 -5.29 23.13 17.73
CA ASP A 272 -4.57 22.04 18.42
C ASP A 272 -3.34 22.57 19.19
N MET A 273 -2.53 23.44 18.58
CA MET A 273 -1.33 23.99 19.20
C MET A 273 -1.64 24.87 20.42
N THR A 274 -2.78 25.55 20.42
CA THR A 274 -3.23 26.41 21.53
C THR A 274 -4.15 25.69 22.53
N GLY A 275 -4.45 24.42 22.29
CA GLY A 275 -5.31 23.59 23.12
C GLY A 275 -4.59 23.00 24.33
N ASP A 276 -5.34 22.26 25.16
CA ASP A 276 -4.85 21.67 26.41
C ASP A 276 -3.98 20.42 26.22
N HIS A 277 -3.96 19.85 25.01
CA HIS A 277 -3.29 18.59 24.68
C HIS A 277 -2.27 18.76 23.57
N MET A 278 -1.30 17.84 23.52
CA MET A 278 -0.29 17.83 22.45
C MET A 278 -0.91 17.49 21.10
N MET A 279 -0.65 18.32 20.10
CA MET A 279 -1.04 18.04 18.71
C MET A 279 -0.28 16.85 18.15
N SER A 280 -0.99 15.93 17.52
CA SER A 280 -0.43 14.87 16.69
C SER A 280 -1.28 14.76 15.42
N ARG A 281 -0.84 15.40 14.31
CA ARG A 281 -1.68 15.65 13.12
C ARG A 281 -0.99 15.27 11.83
N LEU A 282 -1.75 14.63 10.93
CA LEU A 282 -1.37 14.36 9.54
C LEU A 282 -1.98 15.43 8.62
N LEU A 283 -1.13 16.17 7.93
CA LEU A 283 -1.50 17.07 6.85
C LEU A 283 -1.36 16.34 5.51
N GLN A 284 -2.47 16.01 4.92
CA GLN A 284 -2.53 15.30 3.66
C GLN A 284 -3.00 16.22 2.53
N GLY A 285 -2.31 16.20 1.41
CA GLY A 285 -2.70 16.99 0.24
C GLY A 285 -1.89 16.62 -0.97
N ASP A 286 -2.44 16.88 -2.14
CA ASP A 286 -1.78 16.58 -3.41
C ASP A 286 -0.46 17.36 -3.60
N VAL A 287 0.34 16.94 -4.56
CA VAL A 287 1.56 17.65 -4.94
C VAL A 287 1.19 19.05 -5.42
N GLY A 288 1.78 20.09 -4.78
CA GLY A 288 1.49 21.49 -5.09
C GLY A 288 0.21 22.06 -4.48
N SER A 289 -0.42 21.37 -3.52
CA SER A 289 -1.55 21.93 -2.73
C SER A 289 -1.13 23.03 -1.75
N GLY A 290 0.18 23.27 -1.58
CA GLY A 290 0.72 24.31 -0.73
C GLY A 290 0.91 23.92 0.73
N LYS A 291 1.21 22.66 1.03
CA LYS A 291 1.54 22.17 2.39
C LYS A 291 2.68 22.96 3.03
N THR A 292 3.67 23.37 2.24
CA THR A 292 4.85 24.12 2.69
C THR A 292 4.50 25.48 3.31
N ILE A 293 3.52 26.21 2.78
CA ILE A 293 3.11 27.50 3.38
C ILE A 293 2.37 27.29 4.69
N VAL A 294 1.57 26.21 4.81
CA VAL A 294 0.91 25.85 6.08
C VAL A 294 1.96 25.52 7.14
N ALA A 295 2.99 24.75 6.79
CA ALA A 295 4.11 24.43 7.67
C ALA A 295 4.82 25.71 8.13
N PHE A 296 5.16 26.59 7.19
CA PHE A 296 5.82 27.86 7.50
C PHE A 296 5.01 28.73 8.49
N LEU A 297 3.70 28.90 8.23
CA LEU A 297 2.84 29.71 9.10
C LEU A 297 2.69 29.11 10.50
N SER A 298 2.67 27.77 10.60
CA SER A 298 2.64 27.08 11.90
C SER A 298 3.94 27.27 12.69
N MET A 299 5.11 27.19 12.00
CA MET A 299 6.41 27.46 12.62
C MET A 299 6.59 28.92 13.00
N TYR A 300 6.09 29.83 12.15
CA TYR A 300 6.08 31.26 12.46
C TYR A 300 5.27 31.58 13.72
N GLN A 301 4.11 30.92 13.89
CA GLN A 301 3.32 31.06 15.11
C GLN A 301 4.08 30.59 16.37
N ALA A 302 4.80 29.47 16.27
CA ALA A 302 5.63 29.00 17.38
C ALA A 302 6.76 29.99 17.73
N ALA A 303 7.45 30.50 16.71
CA ALA A 303 8.50 31.52 16.88
C ALA A 303 8.01 32.82 17.52
N LEU A 304 6.81 33.31 17.13
CA LEU A 304 6.17 34.48 17.76
C LEU A 304 5.82 34.26 19.25
N CYS A 305 5.74 33.01 19.67
CA CYS A 305 5.54 32.63 21.06
C CYS A 305 6.88 32.30 21.78
N HIS A 306 8.01 32.58 21.14
CA HIS A 306 9.37 32.30 21.65
C HIS A 306 9.65 30.81 21.87
N TYR A 307 9.15 29.96 20.97
CA TYR A 307 9.45 28.53 20.95
C TYR A 307 10.15 28.13 19.67
N GLN A 308 11.02 27.15 19.78
CA GLN A 308 11.72 26.56 18.63
C GLN A 308 10.83 25.58 17.88
N SER A 309 11.06 25.50 16.57
CA SER A 309 10.42 24.51 15.74
C SER A 309 11.42 23.81 14.81
N ALA A 310 11.17 22.56 14.47
CA ALA A 310 12.02 21.75 13.62
C ALA A 310 11.25 21.20 12.42
N LEU A 311 11.81 21.33 11.20
CA LEU A 311 11.31 20.71 9.98
C LEU A 311 12.30 19.67 9.46
N MET A 312 11.85 18.44 9.36
CA MET A 312 12.61 17.33 8.84
C MET A 312 12.22 17.01 7.40
N ALA A 313 13.21 17.03 6.50
CA ALA A 313 13.04 16.62 5.11
C ALA A 313 13.79 15.30 4.83
N PRO A 314 13.33 14.48 3.87
CA PRO A 314 13.94 13.18 3.57
C PRO A 314 15.30 13.29 2.90
N THR A 315 15.61 14.40 2.24
CA THR A 315 16.86 14.63 1.53
C THR A 315 17.45 15.99 1.84
N GLU A 316 18.77 16.14 1.69
CA GLU A 316 19.46 17.41 1.90
C GLU A 316 19.03 18.49 0.91
N VAL A 317 18.74 18.09 -0.32
CA VAL A 317 18.25 19.02 -1.36
C VAL A 317 16.90 19.60 -0.96
N LEU A 318 15.98 18.78 -0.49
CA LEU A 318 14.66 19.24 -0.05
C LEU A 318 14.78 20.12 1.22
N ALA A 319 15.64 19.74 2.15
CA ALA A 319 15.96 20.57 3.33
C ALA A 319 16.48 21.94 2.91
N SER A 320 17.42 22.01 1.95
CA SER A 320 17.96 23.26 1.42
C SER A 320 16.91 24.09 0.70
N GLN A 321 16.00 23.48 -0.05
CA GLN A 321 14.89 24.19 -0.69
C GLN A 321 13.91 24.80 0.33
N HIS A 322 13.55 24.05 1.38
CA HIS A 322 12.73 24.61 2.46
C HIS A 322 13.44 25.74 3.17
N TYR A 323 14.73 25.58 3.46
CA TYR A 323 15.55 26.62 4.08
C TYR A 323 15.54 27.90 3.23
N GLN A 324 15.87 27.78 1.94
CA GLN A 324 15.87 28.92 1.03
C GLN A 324 14.50 29.60 0.94
N SER A 325 13.43 28.81 0.73
CA SER A 325 12.06 29.33 0.63
C SER A 325 11.61 30.05 1.89
N PHE A 326 11.95 29.52 3.08
CA PHE A 326 11.57 30.14 4.35
C PHE A 326 12.40 31.39 4.65
N THR A 327 13.69 31.40 4.29
CA THR A 327 14.54 32.58 4.38
C THR A 327 14.02 33.68 3.46
N GLU A 328 13.73 33.37 2.21
CA GLU A 328 13.15 34.35 1.25
C GLU A 328 11.81 34.94 1.74
N LEU A 329 10.95 34.11 2.35
CA LEU A 329 9.69 34.59 2.95
C LEU A 329 9.98 35.51 4.13
N SER A 330 10.89 35.11 5.03
CA SER A 330 11.27 35.91 6.21
C SER A 330 11.82 37.28 5.80
N GLU A 331 12.74 37.31 4.83
CA GLU A 331 13.33 38.55 4.32
C GLU A 331 12.29 39.43 3.63
N ARG A 332 11.46 38.87 2.75
CA ARG A 332 10.43 39.59 1.96
C ARG A 332 9.42 40.32 2.85
N TYR A 333 9.01 39.68 3.96
CA TYR A 333 8.02 40.22 4.88
C TYR A 333 8.60 40.78 6.17
N HIS A 334 9.93 40.87 6.27
CA HIS A 334 10.64 41.41 7.44
C HIS A 334 10.22 40.76 8.76
N LEU A 335 10.18 39.40 8.81
CA LEU A 335 9.63 38.66 9.94
C LEU A 335 10.60 38.48 11.11
N ASN A 336 11.87 38.92 10.99
CA ASN A 336 12.92 38.76 11.99
C ASN A 336 13.07 37.34 12.55
N LEU A 337 12.99 36.32 11.66
CA LEU A 337 13.14 34.92 12.03
C LEU A 337 14.60 34.46 11.82
N SER A 338 15.13 33.79 12.81
CA SER A 338 16.41 33.08 12.70
C SER A 338 16.16 31.65 12.24
N ILE A 339 16.58 31.33 10.99
CA ILE A 339 16.38 30.04 10.37
C ILE A 339 17.74 29.37 10.18
N VAL A 340 17.91 28.15 10.67
CA VAL A 340 19.14 27.39 10.63
C VAL A 340 18.98 26.11 9.82
N LEU A 341 19.90 25.84 8.89
CA LEU A 341 20.00 24.58 8.16
C LEU A 341 20.95 23.61 8.91
N LEU A 342 20.54 22.35 9.06
CA LEU A 342 21.34 21.29 9.67
C LEU A 342 21.28 20.00 8.84
N THR A 343 22.34 19.73 8.06
CA THR A 343 22.45 18.55 7.19
C THR A 343 23.71 17.74 7.49
N GLY A 344 23.75 16.51 6.94
CA GLY A 344 24.89 15.61 7.16
C GLY A 344 26.17 16.06 6.46
N SER A 345 26.06 16.67 5.26
CA SER A 345 27.20 17.08 4.40
C SER A 345 27.83 18.41 4.80
N MET A 346 27.28 19.15 5.79
CA MET A 346 27.82 20.43 6.24
C MET A 346 29.25 20.28 6.79
N LEU A 347 30.06 21.31 6.57
CA LEU A 347 31.42 21.40 7.14
C LEU A 347 31.33 21.39 8.68
N ALA A 348 32.31 20.77 9.31
CA ALA A 348 32.36 20.60 10.77
C ALA A 348 32.20 21.93 11.56
N GLY A 349 32.78 23.01 11.04
CA GLY A 349 32.66 24.36 11.63
C GLY A 349 31.22 24.91 11.55
N GLN A 350 30.59 24.80 10.39
CA GLN A 350 29.21 25.24 10.18
C GLN A 350 28.25 24.41 11.02
N LYS A 351 28.46 23.09 11.10
CA LYS A 351 27.65 22.20 11.93
C LYS A 351 27.77 22.54 13.42
N LYS A 352 28.97 22.86 13.89
CA LYS A 352 29.22 23.27 15.28
C LYS A 352 28.50 24.58 15.60
N GLU A 353 28.52 25.53 14.69
CA GLU A 353 27.85 26.83 14.87
C GLU A 353 26.30 26.65 14.86
N ALA A 354 25.75 25.89 13.92
CA ALA A 354 24.32 25.55 13.91
C ALA A 354 23.87 24.88 15.22
N LEU A 355 24.62 23.92 15.73
CA LEU A 355 24.34 23.27 17.02
C LEU A 355 24.39 24.23 18.20
N ARG A 356 25.32 25.22 18.19
CA ARG A 356 25.37 26.28 19.20
C ARG A 356 24.11 27.16 19.17
N GLN A 357 23.75 27.64 17.97
CA GLN A 357 22.55 28.48 17.78
C GLN A 357 21.28 27.80 18.20
N ILE A 358 21.15 26.49 17.95
CA ILE A 358 20.00 25.71 18.39
C ILE A 358 19.95 25.63 19.90
N ARG A 359 21.05 25.29 20.55
CA ARG A 359 21.13 25.12 22.01
C ARG A 359 20.97 26.45 22.76
N GLU A 360 21.45 27.56 22.22
CA GLU A 360 21.42 28.88 22.85
C GLU A 360 20.15 29.68 22.51
N HIS A 361 19.16 29.04 21.87
CA HIS A 361 17.89 29.63 21.43
C HIS A 361 18.08 30.85 20.48
N GLU A 362 19.17 30.86 19.73
CA GLU A 362 19.39 31.86 18.69
C GLU A 362 18.70 31.46 17.35
N ALA A 363 18.24 30.20 17.23
CA ALA A 363 17.49 29.69 16.10
C ALA A 363 16.02 29.47 16.46
N ASP A 364 15.09 30.13 15.74
CA ASP A 364 13.65 29.96 15.86
C ASP A 364 13.18 28.72 15.08
N ILE A 365 13.71 28.54 13.89
CA ILE A 365 13.36 27.48 12.95
C ILE A 365 14.59 26.68 12.54
N VAL A 366 14.55 25.38 12.75
CA VAL A 366 15.61 24.46 12.36
C VAL A 366 15.12 23.57 11.22
N ILE A 367 15.78 23.63 10.07
CA ILE A 367 15.45 22.79 8.92
C ILE A 367 16.59 21.82 8.67
N GLY A 368 16.29 20.54 8.44
CA GLY A 368 17.35 19.58 8.17
C GLY A 368 16.85 18.21 7.76
N THR A 369 17.78 17.27 7.75
CA THR A 369 17.49 15.86 7.49
C THR A 369 17.51 15.07 8.81
N HIS A 370 17.80 13.78 8.78
CA HIS A 370 18.04 12.96 9.98
C HIS A 370 19.08 13.56 10.94
N ALA A 371 19.88 14.52 10.49
CA ALA A 371 20.83 15.21 11.36
C ALA A 371 20.13 15.89 12.56
N VAL A 372 18.89 16.36 12.39
CA VAL A 372 18.08 17.06 13.43
C VAL A 372 17.71 16.13 14.60
N ILE A 373 17.56 14.82 14.34
CA ILE A 373 17.20 13.82 15.38
C ILE A 373 18.42 13.21 16.09
N GLN A 374 19.65 13.50 15.66
CA GLN A 374 20.83 12.96 16.32
C GLN A 374 20.89 13.38 17.81
N GLU A 375 21.37 12.51 18.69
CA GLU A 375 21.48 12.77 20.14
C GLU A 375 22.23 14.05 20.47
N LYS A 376 23.19 14.45 19.64
CA LYS A 376 24.01 15.65 19.81
C LYS A 376 23.28 16.97 19.57
N VAL A 377 22.05 16.94 19.05
CA VAL A 377 21.25 18.15 18.83
C VAL A 377 20.40 18.38 20.07
N GLU A 378 20.72 19.38 20.83
CA GLU A 378 20.01 19.79 22.03
C GLU A 378 19.22 21.07 21.71
N PHE A 379 17.92 21.00 21.77
CA PHE A 379 17.02 22.16 21.68
C PHE A 379 16.82 22.75 23.06
N ASP A 380 16.68 24.05 23.16
CA ASP A 380 16.33 24.72 24.41
C ASP A 380 14.84 24.54 24.72
N ASP A 381 13.96 24.89 23.79
CA ASP A 381 12.49 24.76 23.97
C ASP A 381 11.77 24.43 22.66
N LEU A 382 11.83 23.16 22.25
CA LEU A 382 11.26 22.66 21.00
C LEU A 382 9.76 22.39 21.15
N ALA A 383 8.90 23.28 20.62
CA ALA A 383 7.44 23.13 20.70
C ALA A 383 6.79 22.45 19.50
N LEU A 384 7.36 22.56 18.30
CA LEU A 384 6.75 22.02 17.08
C LEU A 384 7.77 21.23 16.25
N VAL A 385 7.39 20.02 15.87
CA VAL A 385 8.14 19.19 14.92
C VAL A 385 7.28 18.92 13.70
N ILE A 386 7.83 19.23 12.53
CA ILE A 386 7.21 18.94 11.23
C ILE A 386 8.05 17.91 10.50
N THR A 387 7.42 16.86 9.98
CA THR A 387 8.07 15.85 9.13
C THR A 387 7.46 15.87 7.74
N ASP A 388 8.28 16.04 6.72
CA ASP A 388 7.85 16.00 5.33
C ASP A 388 8.06 14.61 4.73
N GLU A 389 7.10 14.12 3.90
CA GLU A 389 7.17 12.83 3.22
C GLU A 389 7.31 11.62 4.18
N GLN A 390 6.37 11.44 5.10
CA GLN A 390 6.43 10.43 6.19
C GLN A 390 6.67 8.99 5.77
N HIS A 391 6.30 8.56 4.57
CA HIS A 391 6.48 7.17 4.14
C HIS A 391 7.92 6.65 4.25
N ARG A 392 8.89 7.55 4.44
CA ARG A 392 10.32 7.24 4.65
C ARG A 392 10.78 7.39 6.10
N PHE A 393 9.92 7.87 7.02
CA PHE A 393 10.25 8.04 8.43
C PHE A 393 9.43 7.11 9.32
N GLY A 394 10.09 6.19 9.99
CA GLY A 394 9.46 5.23 10.90
C GLY A 394 9.02 5.83 12.25
N VAL A 395 8.16 5.11 12.97
CA VAL A 395 7.68 5.44 14.33
C VAL A 395 8.85 5.73 15.28
N ALA A 396 9.93 4.96 15.22
CA ALA A 396 11.12 5.13 16.05
C ALA A 396 11.80 6.51 15.92
N GLN A 397 11.71 7.12 14.74
CA GLN A 397 12.30 8.45 14.49
C GLN A 397 11.43 9.57 15.07
N ARG A 398 10.11 9.43 15.03
CA ARG A 398 9.16 10.32 15.72
C ARG A 398 9.40 10.27 17.23
N ASP A 399 9.49 9.07 17.80
CA ASP A 399 9.76 8.84 19.22
C ASP A 399 11.11 9.41 19.65
N ALA A 400 12.13 9.40 18.77
CA ALA A 400 13.44 9.98 19.08
C ALA A 400 13.39 11.50 19.17
N LEU A 401 12.54 12.18 18.37
CA LEU A 401 12.34 13.63 18.46
C LEU A 401 11.52 14.02 19.68
N SER A 402 10.47 13.27 20.01
CA SER A 402 9.67 13.51 21.21
C SER A 402 10.43 13.29 22.53
N LYS A 403 11.55 12.57 22.52
CA LYS A 403 12.42 12.37 23.68
C LYS A 403 13.43 13.49 23.95
N LYS A 404 13.51 14.52 23.09
CA LYS A 404 14.53 15.60 23.19
C LYS A 404 14.11 16.81 24.03
N GLY A 405 13.18 16.65 24.95
CA GLY A 405 12.68 17.70 25.84
C GLY A 405 11.26 17.37 26.29
N HIS A 406 10.43 18.39 26.51
CA HIS A 406 8.98 18.18 26.62
C HIS A 406 8.49 17.66 25.29
N THR A 407 7.50 16.76 25.30
CA THR A 407 6.90 16.21 24.08
C THR A 407 6.41 17.36 23.19
N PRO A 408 6.96 17.56 21.98
CA PRO A 408 6.53 18.65 21.10
C PRO A 408 5.23 18.32 20.37
N HIS A 409 4.54 19.33 19.86
CA HIS A 409 3.50 19.17 18.84
C HIS A 409 4.10 18.52 17.59
N VAL A 410 3.40 17.57 17.01
CA VAL A 410 3.86 16.84 15.81
C VAL A 410 2.91 17.07 14.65
N LEU A 411 3.45 17.58 13.54
CA LEU A 411 2.77 17.72 12.26
C LEU A 411 3.47 16.87 11.21
N VAL A 412 2.77 15.89 10.68
CA VAL A 412 3.29 15.03 9.61
C VAL A 412 2.69 15.47 8.29
N MET A 413 3.50 15.71 7.28
CA MET A 413 3.04 16.06 5.94
C MET A 413 3.20 14.89 4.98
N SER A 414 2.19 14.64 4.14
CA SER A 414 2.22 13.64 3.08
C SER A 414 1.79 14.24 1.74
N ALA A 415 2.60 14.00 0.71
CA ALA A 415 2.26 14.34 -0.67
C ALA A 415 1.52 13.21 -1.40
N THR A 416 1.39 12.04 -0.78
CA THR A 416 0.58 10.96 -1.32
C THR A 416 -0.87 11.18 -0.90
N PRO A 417 -1.79 11.39 -1.83
CA PRO A 417 -3.21 11.33 -1.51
C PRO A 417 -3.57 9.87 -1.18
N ILE A 418 -3.81 9.62 0.10
CA ILE A 418 -4.25 8.33 0.61
C ILE A 418 -5.75 8.44 0.87
N PRO A 419 -6.59 7.51 0.40
CA PRO A 419 -8.01 7.53 0.72
C PRO A 419 -8.26 7.67 2.22
N ARG A 420 -9.24 8.50 2.59
CA ARG A 420 -9.50 8.86 4.01
C ARG A 420 -9.70 7.64 4.91
N SER A 421 -10.38 6.62 4.41
CA SER A 421 -10.60 5.36 5.15
C SER A 421 -9.29 4.65 5.46
N LEU A 422 -8.35 4.66 4.51
CA LEU A 422 -7.05 4.05 4.66
C LEU A 422 -6.12 4.90 5.54
N ALA A 423 -6.15 6.21 5.39
CA ALA A 423 -5.38 7.11 6.25
C ALA A 423 -5.76 6.95 7.72
N MET A 424 -7.07 6.72 8.02
CA MET A 424 -7.55 6.44 9.38
C MET A 424 -7.02 5.11 9.94
N ILE A 425 -6.72 4.14 9.10
CA ILE A 425 -6.15 2.85 9.53
C ILE A 425 -4.65 2.98 9.74
N LEU A 426 -3.94 3.59 8.79
CA LEU A 426 -2.48 3.66 8.82
C LEU A 426 -1.95 4.65 9.86
N TYR A 427 -2.71 5.72 10.10
CA TYR A 427 -2.33 6.85 10.93
C TYR A 427 -3.40 7.15 11.96
N GLY A 428 -4.02 6.11 12.51
CA GLY A 428 -5.14 6.26 13.43
C GLY A 428 -4.78 6.96 14.74
N ASP A 429 -3.50 7.06 15.05
CA ASP A 429 -2.93 7.85 16.16
C ASP A 429 -2.85 9.35 15.83
N LEU A 430 -3.02 9.76 14.56
CA LEU A 430 -2.97 11.14 14.11
C LEU A 430 -4.37 11.69 13.81
N ASP A 431 -4.60 12.96 14.07
CA ASP A 431 -5.73 13.69 13.51
C ASP A 431 -5.42 14.06 12.06
N ILE A 432 -6.44 14.08 11.20
CA ILE A 432 -6.22 14.20 9.75
C ILE A 432 -6.79 15.52 9.25
N SER A 433 -5.93 16.35 8.65
CA SER A 433 -6.30 17.50 7.84
C SER A 433 -6.10 17.19 6.36
N ILE A 434 -7.11 17.45 5.54
CA ILE A 434 -7.08 17.19 4.10
C ILE A 434 -7.09 18.51 3.33
N MET A 435 -6.08 18.70 2.46
CA MET A 435 -6.01 19.77 1.49
C MET A 435 -6.45 19.25 0.14
N ASP A 436 -7.75 19.34 -0.11
CA ASP A 436 -8.47 18.87 -1.30
C ASP A 436 -8.63 19.94 -2.40
N GLU A 437 -8.02 21.10 -2.21
CA GLU A 437 -8.03 22.19 -3.16
C GLU A 437 -6.63 22.51 -3.69
N LEU A 438 -6.53 22.85 -4.97
CA LEU A 438 -5.31 23.35 -5.59
C LEU A 438 -5.37 24.87 -5.75
N PRO A 439 -4.23 25.59 -5.66
CA PRO A 439 -4.17 27.03 -5.90
C PRO A 439 -4.71 27.42 -7.29
N ALA A 440 -5.52 28.49 -7.36
CA ALA A 440 -6.32 28.87 -8.53
C ALA A 440 -5.52 29.19 -9.81
N LYS A 441 -4.24 29.53 -9.72
CA LYS A 441 -3.39 29.89 -10.89
C LYS A 441 -2.74 28.68 -11.56
N ARG A 442 -2.89 27.47 -11.03
CA ARG A 442 -2.25 26.29 -11.58
C ARG A 442 -2.99 25.76 -12.81
N LEU A 443 -2.30 25.70 -13.94
CA LEU A 443 -2.85 25.09 -15.15
C LEU A 443 -2.93 23.56 -15.00
N PRO A 444 -4.03 22.93 -15.42
CA PRO A 444 -4.13 21.48 -15.41
C PRO A 444 -3.11 20.86 -16.36
N ILE A 445 -2.44 19.79 -15.92
CA ILE A 445 -1.46 19.06 -16.74
C ILE A 445 -2.23 18.31 -17.83
N LYS A 446 -1.77 18.44 -19.10
CA LYS A 446 -2.31 17.69 -20.23
C LYS A 446 -1.68 16.30 -20.25
N ASN A 447 -2.51 15.28 -20.09
CA ASN A 447 -2.08 13.89 -20.04
C ASN A 447 -2.37 13.19 -21.36
N CYS A 448 -1.52 12.22 -21.77
CA CYS A 448 -1.84 11.28 -22.82
C CYS A 448 -1.20 9.91 -22.53
N VAL A 449 -1.97 8.86 -22.75
CA VAL A 449 -1.52 7.47 -22.74
C VAL A 449 -1.40 7.02 -24.20
N VAL A 450 -0.23 6.54 -24.60
CA VAL A 450 0.08 6.21 -25.98
C VAL A 450 0.85 4.88 -26.04
N ASN A 451 0.82 4.24 -27.20
CA ASN A 451 1.60 3.03 -27.42
C ASN A 451 3.04 3.35 -27.87
N ILE A 452 3.88 2.33 -27.94
CA ILE A 452 5.30 2.46 -28.28
C ILE A 452 5.56 3.13 -29.65
N SER A 453 4.64 3.03 -30.61
CA SER A 453 4.79 3.64 -31.92
C SER A 453 4.77 5.19 -31.88
N TYR A 454 4.30 5.76 -30.78
CA TYR A 454 4.26 7.20 -30.59
C TYR A 454 5.60 7.78 -30.08
N ARG A 455 6.53 6.94 -29.61
CA ARG A 455 7.82 7.36 -29.02
C ARG A 455 8.58 8.40 -29.87
N PRO A 456 8.76 8.24 -31.17
CA PRO A 456 9.44 9.26 -31.99
C PRO A 456 8.75 10.62 -31.94
N LYS A 457 7.42 10.67 -31.94
CA LYS A 457 6.64 11.91 -31.82
C LYS A 457 6.78 12.54 -30.45
N ALA A 458 6.91 11.75 -29.40
CA ALA A 458 7.17 12.24 -28.06
C ALA A 458 8.56 12.88 -27.96
N TRP A 459 9.57 12.32 -28.60
CA TRP A 459 10.90 12.92 -28.70
C TRP A 459 10.90 14.22 -29.51
N ASP A 460 10.21 14.27 -30.65
CA ASP A 460 10.01 15.51 -31.41
C ASP A 460 9.32 16.60 -30.58
N PHE A 461 8.39 16.19 -29.72
CA PHE A 461 7.71 17.11 -28.81
C PHE A 461 8.66 17.67 -27.73
N ILE A 462 9.53 16.82 -27.17
CA ILE A 462 10.58 17.26 -26.23
C ILE A 462 11.50 18.26 -26.91
N ILE A 463 11.95 18.02 -28.15
CA ILE A 463 12.79 18.96 -28.91
C ILE A 463 12.10 20.34 -29.00
N LYS A 464 10.82 20.38 -29.37
CA LYS A 464 10.06 21.62 -29.50
C LYS A 464 9.96 22.39 -28.16
N GLN A 465 9.77 21.67 -27.06
CA GLN A 465 9.69 22.29 -25.73
C GLN A 465 11.05 22.82 -25.27
N VAL A 466 12.14 22.09 -25.55
CA VAL A 466 13.50 22.56 -25.27
C VAL A 466 13.84 23.78 -26.11
N GLN A 467 13.44 23.81 -27.39
CA GLN A 467 13.60 25.01 -28.24
C GLN A 467 12.81 26.22 -27.75
N ALA A 468 11.69 25.97 -27.06
CA ALA A 468 10.92 27.01 -26.39
C ALA A 468 11.53 27.48 -25.04
N GLY A 469 12.69 26.92 -24.64
CA GLY A 469 13.40 27.24 -23.39
C GLY A 469 13.00 26.40 -22.20
N HIS A 470 12.17 25.38 -22.37
CA HIS A 470 11.70 24.49 -21.30
C HIS A 470 12.56 23.24 -21.15
N GLN A 471 12.35 22.53 -20.03
CA GLN A 471 13.06 21.29 -19.70
C GLN A 471 12.11 20.10 -19.66
N ALA A 472 12.69 18.88 -19.79
CA ALA A 472 11.93 17.65 -19.79
C ALA A 472 12.53 16.60 -18.85
N TYR A 473 11.65 15.87 -18.20
CA TYR A 473 11.96 14.62 -17.52
C TYR A 473 11.63 13.43 -18.42
N VAL A 474 12.48 12.40 -18.38
CA VAL A 474 12.21 11.08 -18.98
C VAL A 474 12.38 10.03 -17.89
N ILE A 475 11.32 9.30 -17.60
CA ILE A 475 11.31 8.29 -16.53
C ILE A 475 11.32 6.90 -17.13
N CYS A 476 12.33 6.12 -16.74
CA CYS A 476 12.44 4.71 -17.08
C CYS A 476 12.10 3.83 -15.86
N PRO A 477 11.38 2.71 -16.02
CA PRO A 477 11.10 1.81 -14.92
C PRO A 477 12.38 1.18 -14.38
N MET A 478 12.38 0.86 -13.06
CA MET A 478 13.40 -0.02 -12.51
C MET A 478 13.14 -1.45 -12.98
N VAL A 479 14.14 -2.12 -13.52
CA VAL A 479 14.06 -3.54 -13.85
C VAL A 479 14.29 -4.33 -12.56
N GLU A 480 13.29 -5.10 -12.13
CA GLU A 480 13.44 -6.08 -11.05
C GLU A 480 14.39 -7.21 -11.50
N GLU A 481 15.25 -7.66 -10.58
CA GLU A 481 16.10 -8.85 -10.71
C GLU A 481 17.38 -8.74 -11.59
N SER A 482 18.28 -7.88 -11.23
CA SER A 482 19.72 -8.20 -11.03
C SER A 482 20.42 -6.95 -10.54
N GLU A 483 21.29 -7.08 -9.56
CA GLU A 483 22.07 -5.96 -9.02
C GLU A 483 22.90 -5.24 -10.08
N THR A 484 23.04 -5.81 -11.27
CA THR A 484 23.80 -5.30 -12.41
C THR A 484 22.97 -4.53 -13.44
N SER A 485 21.64 -4.77 -13.55
CA SER A 485 20.83 -4.24 -14.69
C SER A 485 20.19 -2.86 -14.45
N GLN A 486 20.01 -2.39 -13.21
CA GLN A 486 19.29 -1.13 -12.92
C GLN A 486 19.95 0.14 -13.48
N GLY A 487 21.27 0.14 -13.65
CA GLY A 487 21.98 1.27 -14.26
C GLY A 487 22.07 1.17 -15.77
N ALA A 488 22.04 -0.04 -16.33
CA ALA A 488 22.21 -0.28 -17.74
C ALA A 488 21.05 0.27 -18.59
N ASP A 489 19.80 0.15 -18.12
CA ASP A 489 18.61 0.59 -18.87
C ASP A 489 18.52 2.12 -18.98
N VAL A 490 18.77 2.87 -17.90
CA VAL A 490 18.76 4.34 -17.93
C VAL A 490 19.92 4.87 -18.78
N VAL A 491 21.12 4.28 -18.67
CA VAL A 491 22.30 4.66 -19.46
C VAL A 491 22.06 4.36 -20.94
N SER A 492 21.64 3.14 -21.26
CA SER A 492 21.33 2.72 -22.64
C SER A 492 20.23 3.58 -23.28
N TYR A 493 19.17 3.89 -22.52
CA TYR A 493 18.11 4.79 -23.00
C TYR A 493 18.64 6.22 -23.22
N THR A 494 19.52 6.69 -22.35
CA THR A 494 20.14 8.01 -22.51
C THR A 494 20.99 8.09 -23.77
N GLU A 495 21.73 7.02 -24.09
CA GLU A 495 22.51 6.94 -25.34
C GLU A 495 21.59 6.97 -26.58
N GLN A 496 20.50 6.22 -26.57
CA GLN A 496 19.48 6.27 -27.63
C GLN A 496 18.90 7.68 -27.81
N LEU A 497 18.61 8.38 -26.69
CA LEU A 497 18.14 9.75 -26.75
C LEU A 497 19.20 10.71 -27.30
N ARG A 498 20.48 10.55 -26.96
CA ARG A 498 21.58 11.37 -27.49
C ARG A 498 21.80 11.19 -28.99
N GLU A 499 21.52 9.99 -29.51
CA GLU A 499 21.55 9.72 -30.96
C GLU A 499 20.33 10.32 -31.68
N ALA A 500 19.16 10.32 -31.02
CA ALA A 500 17.91 10.77 -31.61
C ALA A 500 17.68 12.28 -31.51
N LEU A 501 18.20 12.94 -30.49
CA LEU A 501 18.02 14.36 -30.23
C LEU A 501 19.19 15.19 -30.79
N PRO A 502 18.96 16.46 -31.18
CA PRO A 502 20.01 17.34 -31.64
C PRO A 502 21.13 17.53 -30.58
N SER A 503 22.38 17.59 -31.00
CA SER A 503 23.58 17.66 -30.13
C SER A 503 23.67 18.90 -29.23
N TYR A 504 22.88 19.94 -29.50
CA TYR A 504 22.81 21.13 -28.64
C TYR A 504 21.95 20.93 -27.39
N ILE A 505 21.19 19.81 -27.28
CA ILE A 505 20.39 19.48 -26.10
C ILE A 505 21.27 18.71 -25.13
N SER A 506 21.53 19.29 -23.97
CA SER A 506 22.25 18.64 -22.88
C SER A 506 21.34 17.60 -22.19
N ILE A 507 21.83 16.34 -22.15
CA ILE A 507 21.10 15.21 -21.57
C ILE A 507 21.96 14.59 -20.49
N GLU A 508 21.46 14.56 -19.28
CA GLU A 508 22.05 13.85 -18.14
C GLU A 508 21.13 12.73 -17.67
N TYR A 509 21.70 11.78 -16.93
CA TYR A 509 20.93 10.69 -16.36
C TYR A 509 21.17 10.56 -14.85
N LEU A 510 20.17 9.99 -14.15
CA LEU A 510 20.19 9.81 -12.71
C LEU A 510 19.57 8.48 -12.31
N HIS A 511 20.27 7.69 -11.47
CA HIS A 511 19.74 6.42 -10.95
C HIS A 511 20.16 6.16 -9.50
N GLY A 512 19.47 5.20 -8.85
CA GLY A 512 19.60 4.93 -7.41
C GLY A 512 21.01 4.62 -6.91
N LYS A 513 21.87 3.97 -7.74
CA LYS A 513 23.23 3.53 -7.36
C LYS A 513 24.30 4.63 -7.40
N MET A 514 23.98 5.81 -7.93
CA MET A 514 24.94 6.93 -7.93
C MET A 514 25.18 7.45 -6.52
N LYS A 515 26.37 8.00 -6.27
CA LYS A 515 26.72 8.62 -5.00
C LYS A 515 25.86 9.87 -4.76
N ALA A 516 25.52 10.16 -3.50
CA ALA A 516 24.66 11.28 -3.15
C ALA A 516 25.17 12.61 -3.75
N LYS A 517 26.44 12.92 -3.62
CA LYS A 517 27.04 14.14 -4.18
C LYS A 517 26.86 14.25 -5.70
N GLU A 518 27.04 13.15 -6.42
CA GLU A 518 26.90 13.11 -7.89
C GLU A 518 25.44 13.37 -8.30
N LYS A 519 24.47 12.82 -7.55
CA LYS A 519 23.05 13.09 -7.74
C LYS A 519 22.72 14.57 -7.50
N ASP A 520 23.27 15.14 -6.44
CA ASP A 520 23.06 16.54 -6.08
C ASP A 520 23.64 17.49 -7.14
N ASP A 521 24.83 17.18 -7.69
CA ASP A 521 25.45 17.97 -8.75
C ASP A 521 24.60 17.95 -10.03
N ILE A 522 24.14 16.76 -10.49
CA ILE A 522 23.27 16.62 -11.67
C ILE A 522 21.96 17.38 -11.47
N MET A 523 21.35 17.27 -10.31
CA MET A 523 20.12 17.98 -10.01
C MET A 523 20.32 19.50 -9.95
N ALA A 524 21.47 19.96 -9.48
CA ALA A 524 21.81 21.40 -9.50
C ALA A 524 21.98 21.90 -10.94
N HIS A 525 22.61 21.16 -11.85
CA HIS A 525 22.71 21.50 -13.27
C HIS A 525 21.33 21.58 -13.92
N PHE A 526 20.47 20.62 -13.63
CA PHE A 526 19.10 20.60 -14.13
C PHE A 526 18.27 21.79 -13.61
N ALA A 527 18.36 22.10 -12.32
CA ALA A 527 17.67 23.23 -11.71
C ALA A 527 18.12 24.60 -12.31
N LYS A 528 19.38 24.72 -12.71
CA LYS A 528 19.94 25.92 -13.36
C LYS A 528 19.70 25.99 -14.88
N ASN A 529 19.00 25.00 -15.46
CA ASN A 529 18.78 24.84 -16.90
C ASN A 529 20.10 24.65 -17.72
N GLU A 530 21.13 24.15 -17.07
CA GLU A 530 22.38 23.72 -17.75
C GLU A 530 22.19 22.38 -18.46
N THR A 531 21.27 21.55 -17.93
CA THR A 531 20.75 20.32 -18.53
C THR A 531 19.29 20.51 -18.94
N GLN A 532 18.94 20.20 -20.19
CA GLN A 532 17.57 20.37 -20.72
C GLN A 532 16.72 19.10 -20.57
N VAL A 533 17.34 17.91 -20.64
CA VAL A 533 16.63 16.64 -20.51
C VAL A 533 17.28 15.80 -19.42
N LEU A 534 16.51 15.40 -18.43
CA LEU A 534 16.96 14.53 -17.36
C LEU A 534 16.29 13.15 -17.46
N VAL A 535 17.08 12.12 -17.76
CA VAL A 535 16.63 10.73 -17.80
C VAL A 535 16.82 10.11 -16.42
N SER A 536 15.78 9.54 -15.83
CA SER A 536 15.89 9.00 -14.47
C SER A 536 15.03 7.75 -14.25
N THR A 537 15.39 7.00 -13.20
CA THR A 537 14.48 6.05 -12.58
C THR A 537 13.51 6.77 -11.63
N THR A 538 12.70 6.03 -10.88
CA THR A 538 11.80 6.55 -9.84
C THR A 538 12.47 7.37 -8.72
N VAL A 539 13.80 7.44 -8.70
CA VAL A 539 14.57 8.24 -7.71
C VAL A 539 14.18 9.72 -7.71
N ILE A 540 13.62 10.22 -8.82
CA ILE A 540 13.08 11.59 -8.93
C ILE A 540 11.79 11.82 -8.10
N GLU A 541 11.17 10.80 -7.55
CA GLU A 541 9.99 10.96 -6.67
C GLU A 541 10.28 11.90 -5.49
N VAL A 542 11.54 12.17 -5.17
CA VAL A 542 11.93 13.00 -4.03
C VAL A 542 12.37 14.39 -4.46
N GLY A 543 11.50 15.33 -4.32
CA GLY A 543 11.69 16.64 -3.71
C GLY A 543 12.15 17.82 -4.53
N ILE A 544 12.76 17.76 -5.73
CA ILE A 544 13.26 18.99 -6.37
C ILE A 544 12.20 19.70 -7.18
N ASN A 545 12.02 20.99 -6.90
CA ASN A 545 11.12 21.86 -7.64
C ASN A 545 11.88 22.52 -8.80
N VAL A 546 11.54 22.15 -10.04
CA VAL A 546 12.05 22.80 -11.26
C VAL A 546 10.86 23.37 -12.05
N PRO A 547 10.51 24.66 -11.83
CA PRO A 547 9.34 25.28 -12.47
C PRO A 547 9.39 25.27 -13.99
N ASN A 548 10.62 25.28 -14.57
CA ASN A 548 10.86 25.29 -16.01
C ASN A 548 10.67 23.92 -16.69
N ALA A 549 10.55 22.83 -15.91
CA ALA A 549 10.27 21.52 -16.47
C ALA A 549 8.78 21.38 -16.80
N THR A 550 8.46 21.38 -18.09
CA THR A 550 7.08 21.34 -18.59
C THR A 550 6.68 20.00 -19.18
N VAL A 551 7.61 19.11 -19.46
CA VAL A 551 7.32 17.79 -20.02
C VAL A 551 7.84 16.68 -19.11
N ILE A 552 6.99 15.67 -18.89
CA ILE A 552 7.40 14.40 -18.34
C ILE A 552 6.98 13.28 -19.29
N LEU A 553 7.96 12.50 -19.75
CA LEU A 553 7.77 11.29 -20.53
C LEU A 553 8.01 10.09 -19.63
N ILE A 554 7.06 9.16 -19.55
CA ILE A 554 7.16 7.96 -18.72
C ILE A 554 7.13 6.73 -19.63
N GLU A 555 8.25 6.03 -19.69
CA GLU A 555 8.39 4.79 -20.44
C GLU A 555 7.83 3.60 -19.64
N ASP A 556 7.29 2.60 -20.33
CA ASP A 556 6.70 1.41 -19.72
C ASP A 556 5.72 1.77 -18.57
N ALA A 557 4.85 2.74 -18.80
CA ALA A 557 3.95 3.28 -17.77
C ALA A 557 3.09 2.20 -17.09
N GLN A 558 2.82 1.08 -17.77
CA GLN A 558 2.09 -0.05 -17.21
C GLN A 558 2.78 -0.74 -16.03
N ARG A 559 4.08 -0.52 -15.84
CA ARG A 559 4.85 -1.10 -14.73
C ARG A 559 4.71 -0.31 -13.43
N PHE A 560 4.21 0.91 -13.50
CA PHE A 560 4.04 1.79 -12.34
C PHE A 560 2.63 1.70 -11.76
N GLY A 561 2.48 1.98 -10.45
CA GLY A 561 1.21 2.25 -9.82
C GLY A 561 0.58 3.57 -10.26
N LEU A 562 -0.76 3.66 -10.26
CA LEU A 562 -1.42 4.93 -10.61
C LEU A 562 -1.05 6.05 -9.64
N ALA A 563 -0.95 5.75 -8.34
CA ALA A 563 -0.49 6.71 -7.34
C ALA A 563 0.96 7.17 -7.60
N GLN A 564 1.84 6.25 -8.02
CA GLN A 564 3.22 6.56 -8.38
C GLN A 564 3.29 7.41 -9.65
N LEU A 565 2.53 7.06 -10.67
CA LEU A 565 2.41 7.87 -11.90
C LEU A 565 1.88 9.28 -11.60
N HIS A 566 0.93 9.39 -10.68
CA HIS A 566 0.43 10.68 -10.23
C HIS A 566 1.51 11.53 -9.55
N GLN A 567 2.34 10.94 -8.69
CA GLN A 567 3.47 11.63 -8.06
C GLN A 567 4.52 12.07 -9.08
N LEU A 568 4.87 11.20 -10.04
CA LEU A 568 5.77 11.53 -11.14
C LEU A 568 5.20 12.67 -12.00
N ARG A 569 3.91 12.61 -12.35
CA ARG A 569 3.22 13.71 -13.05
C ARG A 569 3.31 15.03 -12.29
N GLY A 570 3.23 15.00 -10.96
CA GLY A 570 3.37 16.18 -10.10
C GLY A 570 4.76 16.84 -10.12
N ARG A 571 5.75 16.25 -10.82
CA ARG A 571 7.08 16.86 -11.01
C ARG A 571 7.05 18.00 -12.05
N VAL A 572 6.05 18.03 -12.90
CA VAL A 572 5.78 19.13 -13.83
C VAL A 572 4.54 19.91 -13.42
N GLY A 573 4.26 21.05 -14.08
CA GLY A 573 3.12 21.91 -13.76
C GLY A 573 3.32 22.74 -12.50
N ARG A 574 4.54 23.13 -12.21
CA ARG A 574 4.91 23.98 -11.07
C ARG A 574 5.21 25.43 -11.43
N GLY A 575 5.28 25.73 -12.71
CA GLY A 575 5.42 27.07 -13.27
C GLY A 575 4.11 27.55 -13.93
N ASP A 576 4.20 28.72 -14.59
CA ASP A 576 3.07 29.34 -15.29
C ASP A 576 2.83 28.77 -16.69
N ALA A 577 3.77 27.97 -17.22
CA ALA A 577 3.68 27.35 -18.54
C ALA A 577 2.84 26.06 -18.53
N GLN A 578 2.13 25.82 -19.65
CA GLN A 578 1.39 24.57 -19.83
C GLN A 578 2.31 23.35 -19.77
N SER A 579 1.97 22.39 -18.92
CA SER A 579 2.76 21.17 -18.75
C SER A 579 2.06 19.93 -19.30
N TYR A 580 2.87 18.91 -19.64
CA TYR A 580 2.46 17.73 -20.37
C TYR A 580 3.02 16.46 -19.71
N CYS A 581 2.18 15.45 -19.59
CA CYS A 581 2.58 14.10 -19.12
C CYS A 581 2.25 13.09 -20.22
N ILE A 582 3.29 12.47 -20.78
CA ILE A 582 3.20 11.47 -21.84
C ILE A 582 3.54 10.12 -21.24
N MET A 583 2.62 9.17 -21.26
CA MET A 583 2.78 7.83 -20.71
C MET A 583 2.78 6.80 -21.86
N ILE A 584 3.88 6.07 -22.01
CA ILE A 584 4.01 5.04 -23.05
C ILE A 584 3.68 3.68 -22.45
N ASP A 585 2.62 3.04 -22.97
CA ASP A 585 2.28 1.65 -22.67
C ASP A 585 2.87 0.71 -23.72
N THR A 586 3.82 -0.13 -23.33
CA THR A 586 4.46 -1.12 -24.20
C THR A 586 3.83 -2.50 -24.11
N SER A 587 2.87 -2.73 -23.18
CA SER A 587 2.28 -4.05 -22.93
C SER A 587 1.36 -4.55 -24.04
N GLY A 588 0.71 -3.62 -24.76
CA GLY A 588 -0.32 -3.93 -25.76
C GLY A 588 -1.58 -4.59 -25.18
N LYS A 589 -1.75 -4.61 -23.86
CA LYS A 589 -2.90 -5.23 -23.19
C LYS A 589 -4.00 -4.20 -22.95
N GLU A 590 -5.24 -4.57 -23.28
CA GLU A 590 -6.41 -3.70 -23.10
C GLU A 590 -6.65 -3.32 -21.61
N GLU A 591 -6.40 -4.25 -20.70
CA GLU A 591 -6.51 -3.98 -19.25
C GLU A 591 -5.53 -2.92 -18.77
N SER A 592 -4.30 -2.94 -19.30
CA SER A 592 -3.28 -1.95 -18.98
C SER A 592 -3.70 -0.56 -19.48
N ALA A 593 -4.16 -0.48 -20.72
CA ALA A 593 -4.64 0.76 -21.31
C ALA A 593 -5.83 1.34 -20.52
N LYS A 594 -6.83 0.53 -20.14
CA LYS A 594 -7.97 0.95 -19.30
C LYS A 594 -7.53 1.47 -17.94
N ARG A 595 -6.53 0.82 -17.33
CA ARG A 595 -5.99 1.27 -16.03
C ARG A 595 -5.32 2.64 -16.16
N LEU A 596 -4.48 2.83 -17.16
CA LEU A 596 -3.77 4.09 -17.37
C LEU A 596 -4.70 5.24 -17.80
N GLU A 597 -5.83 4.92 -18.43
CA GLU A 597 -6.83 5.90 -18.88
C GLU A 597 -7.44 6.72 -17.72
N VAL A 598 -7.44 6.18 -16.50
CA VAL A 598 -7.83 6.91 -15.27
C VAL A 598 -7.03 8.22 -15.13
N LEU A 599 -5.74 8.21 -15.50
CA LEU A 599 -4.88 9.40 -15.43
C LEU A 599 -5.19 10.44 -16.51
N ASN A 600 -5.80 10.05 -17.62
CA ASN A 600 -6.26 10.98 -18.65
C ASN A 600 -7.52 11.75 -18.20
N HIS A 601 -8.38 11.11 -17.43
CA HIS A 601 -9.68 11.67 -17.04
C HIS A 601 -9.63 12.46 -15.73
N SER A 602 -8.60 12.26 -14.88
CA SER A 602 -8.53 12.95 -13.59
C SER A 602 -7.13 13.51 -13.32
N ASN A 603 -7.13 14.75 -12.81
CA ASN A 603 -5.95 15.36 -12.18
C ASN A 603 -6.04 15.33 -10.66
N ASP A 604 -7.15 14.85 -10.08
CA ASP A 604 -7.35 14.72 -8.65
C ASP A 604 -6.61 13.46 -8.11
N GLY A 605 -5.60 13.69 -7.27
CA GLY A 605 -4.80 12.64 -6.70
C GLY A 605 -5.59 11.70 -5.78
N PHE A 606 -6.60 12.20 -5.06
CA PHE A 606 -7.46 11.36 -4.20
C PHE A 606 -8.36 10.43 -5.03
N ALA A 607 -8.93 10.94 -6.13
CA ALA A 607 -9.71 10.13 -7.05
C ALA A 607 -8.85 9.04 -7.71
N ILE A 608 -7.63 9.38 -8.16
CA ILE A 608 -6.68 8.43 -8.75
C ILE A 608 -6.24 7.38 -7.75
N ALA A 609 -5.94 7.77 -6.51
CA ALA A 609 -5.57 6.84 -5.45
C ALA A 609 -6.71 5.87 -5.13
N ASN A 610 -7.96 6.33 -5.11
CA ASN A 610 -9.12 5.48 -4.92
C ASN A 610 -9.27 4.45 -6.05
N GLU A 611 -9.04 4.84 -7.30
CA GLU A 611 -9.11 3.93 -8.45
C GLU A 611 -7.93 2.93 -8.47
N ASP A 612 -6.69 3.39 -8.21
CA ASP A 612 -5.51 2.50 -8.11
C ASP A 612 -5.77 1.37 -7.12
N LEU A 613 -6.37 1.71 -6.07
CA LEU A 613 -6.69 0.91 -4.93
C LEU A 613 -7.79 -0.12 -5.20
N LYS A 614 -8.84 0.26 -5.96
CA LYS A 614 -9.87 -0.68 -6.45
C LYS A 614 -9.28 -1.72 -7.40
N LEU A 615 -8.30 -1.30 -8.22
CA LEU A 615 -7.73 -2.13 -9.26
C LEU A 615 -6.66 -3.12 -8.75
N ARG A 616 -5.88 -2.74 -7.74
CA ARG A 616 -4.75 -3.54 -7.22
C ARG A 616 -5.09 -4.38 -6.00
N GLY A 617 -6.09 -3.96 -5.22
CA GLY A 617 -6.29 -4.47 -3.87
C GLY A 617 -5.22 -3.96 -2.88
N PRO A 618 -5.41 -4.23 -1.57
CA PRO A 618 -4.58 -3.63 -0.52
C PRO A 618 -3.15 -4.20 -0.43
N GLY A 619 -2.90 -5.39 -0.95
CA GLY A 619 -1.65 -6.12 -0.75
C GLY A 619 -0.43 -5.52 -1.44
N ASP A 620 -0.63 -4.86 -2.58
CA ASP A 620 0.47 -4.35 -3.42
C ASP A 620 0.80 -2.87 -3.17
N PHE A 621 -0.11 -2.13 -2.52
CA PHE A 621 0.04 -0.68 -2.34
C PHE A 621 1.12 -0.27 -1.34
N PHE A 622 1.44 -1.14 -0.38
CA PHE A 622 2.29 -0.75 0.75
C PHE A 622 3.67 -1.38 0.80
N GLY A 623 3.98 -2.35 -0.06
CA GLY A 623 5.17 -3.16 0.22
C GLY A 623 5.12 -3.79 1.62
N ILE A 624 3.90 -3.99 2.17
CA ILE A 624 3.61 -4.44 3.55
C ILE A 624 4.32 -5.76 3.89
N ARG A 625 4.72 -6.52 2.88
CA ARG A 625 5.57 -7.71 3.07
C ARG A 625 6.95 -7.40 3.63
N GLN A 626 7.40 -6.12 3.62
CA GLN A 626 8.73 -5.75 4.11
C GLN A 626 8.73 -5.08 5.49
N SER A 627 7.59 -4.56 6.01
CA SER A 627 7.56 -3.77 7.24
C SER A 627 6.82 -4.39 8.44
N GLY A 628 6.24 -5.61 8.32
CA GLY A 628 5.66 -6.32 9.47
C GLY A 628 4.39 -5.70 10.09
N GLU A 629 3.76 -4.72 9.46
CA GLU A 629 2.63 -4.00 10.04
C GLU A 629 1.30 -4.32 9.33
N ILE A 630 0.31 -4.71 10.13
CA ILE A 630 -1.14 -4.83 9.88
C ILE A 630 -1.52 -5.69 8.67
N ALA A 631 -1.41 -7.02 8.80
CA ALA A 631 -2.04 -7.96 7.89
C ALA A 631 -3.37 -8.44 8.51
N PHE A 632 -4.52 -8.02 7.95
CA PHE A 632 -5.80 -8.63 8.23
C PHE A 632 -5.85 -10.01 7.57
N ALA A 633 -6.40 -11.01 8.27
CA ALA A 633 -6.49 -12.36 7.74
C ALA A 633 -7.62 -12.50 6.71
N VAL A 634 -8.71 -11.74 6.87
CA VAL A 634 -9.94 -11.84 6.08
C VAL A 634 -10.41 -10.48 5.56
N ALA A 635 -10.26 -9.44 6.36
CA ALA A 635 -10.76 -8.10 6.02
C ALA A 635 -9.98 -7.48 4.87
N ASP A 636 -10.70 -6.88 3.94
CA ASP A 636 -10.18 -6.06 2.86
C ASP A 636 -10.67 -4.62 3.03
N ILE A 637 -9.73 -3.70 3.20
CA ILE A 637 -10.02 -2.30 3.52
C ILE A 637 -10.94 -1.64 2.49
N TYR A 638 -10.97 -2.14 1.26
CA TYR A 638 -11.70 -1.56 0.13
C TYR A 638 -13.00 -2.27 -0.17
N GLN A 639 -12.93 -3.57 -0.31
CA GLN A 639 -14.14 -4.38 -0.51
C GLN A 639 -15.07 -4.25 0.69
N ASP A 640 -14.47 -4.08 1.88
CA ASP A 640 -15.18 -4.00 3.16
C ASP A 640 -15.26 -2.56 3.71
N ALA A 641 -15.14 -1.51 2.88
CA ALA A 641 -15.14 -0.11 3.33
C ALA A 641 -16.36 0.26 4.19
N GLN A 642 -17.54 -0.33 3.90
CA GLN A 642 -18.73 -0.14 4.71
C GLN A 642 -18.60 -0.82 6.09
N LEU A 643 -18.00 -2.00 6.15
CA LEU A 643 -17.74 -2.69 7.42
C LEU A 643 -16.75 -1.91 8.28
N LEU A 644 -15.73 -1.33 7.66
CA LEU A 644 -14.77 -0.46 8.33
C LEU A 644 -15.47 0.76 8.95
N LYS A 645 -16.38 1.40 8.22
CA LYS A 645 -17.18 2.52 8.73
C LYS A 645 -18.00 2.10 9.95
N TRP A 646 -18.71 0.98 9.85
CA TRP A 646 -19.50 0.44 10.97
C TRP A 646 -18.64 0.06 12.18
N ALA A 647 -17.48 -0.55 11.93
CA ALA A 647 -16.53 -0.90 12.99
C ALA A 647 -16.00 0.35 13.72
N LYS A 648 -15.76 1.43 12.96
CA LYS A 648 -15.38 2.72 13.56
C LYS A 648 -16.48 3.30 14.43
N GLU A 649 -17.71 3.39 13.91
CA GLU A 649 -18.86 3.87 14.69
C GLU A 649 -19.05 3.08 16.00
N ALA A 650 -18.88 1.76 15.92
CA ALA A 650 -18.96 0.89 17.10
C ALA A 650 -17.80 1.11 18.08
N ALA A 651 -16.57 1.23 17.60
CA ALA A 651 -15.39 1.46 18.43
C ALA A 651 -15.42 2.82 19.12
N ASP A 652 -15.86 3.87 18.41
CA ASP A 652 -16.02 5.22 18.98
C ASP A 652 -17.13 5.24 20.04
N SER A 653 -18.25 4.53 19.81
CA SER A 653 -19.36 4.41 20.79
C SER A 653 -18.94 3.64 22.04
N ALA A 654 -18.16 2.58 21.91
CA ALA A 654 -17.63 1.81 23.05
C ALA A 654 -16.69 2.68 23.92
N GLN A 655 -15.95 3.59 23.29
CA GLN A 655 -15.08 4.52 23.99
C GLN A 655 -15.87 5.53 24.83
N VAL A 656 -16.98 6.07 24.30
CA VAL A 656 -17.86 6.99 25.02
C VAL A 656 -18.49 6.29 26.22
N MET A 657 -18.97 5.06 26.08
CA MET A 657 -19.57 4.30 27.20
C MET A 657 -18.56 4.02 28.32
N ALA A 658 -17.33 3.62 27.99
CA ALA A 658 -16.27 3.41 28.98
C ALA A 658 -15.86 4.71 29.73
N ALA A 659 -15.93 5.85 29.03
CA ALA A 659 -15.66 7.16 29.67
C ALA A 659 -16.79 7.59 30.65
N VAL A 660 -18.04 7.29 30.30
CA VAL A 660 -19.20 7.58 31.18
C VAL A 660 -19.18 6.71 32.44
N GLU A 661 -18.84 5.42 32.30
CA GLU A 661 -18.71 4.52 33.46
C GLU A 661 -17.59 4.93 34.44
N THR A 662 -16.46 5.46 33.92
CA THR A 662 -15.35 5.95 34.75
C THR A 662 -15.64 7.29 35.44
N HIS A 663 -16.63 8.08 35.00
CA HIS A 663 -17.04 9.34 35.63
C HIS A 663 -18.25 9.16 36.57
N SER A 664 -18.82 7.97 36.66
CA SER A 664 -19.98 7.63 37.51
C SER A 664 -19.56 6.88 38.77
N ILE A 665 -18.29 6.71 39.05
CA ILE A 665 -17.67 6.21 40.28
C ILE A 665 -16.86 7.34 40.91
#